data_96e776f5dd12436e40ff71bcd1d275c0
#
_entry.id   96e776f5dd12436e40ff71bcd1d275c0
#
_cell.length_a   1.000
_cell.length_b   1.000
_cell.length_c   1.000
_cell.angle_alpha   90.00
_cell.angle_beta   90.00
_cell.angle_gamma   90.00
#
_symmetry.space_group_name_H-M   'P 1'
#
loop_
_entity.id
_entity.type
_entity.pdbx_description
1 polymer ?
#
loop_
_entity_poly.entity_id
_entity_poly.type
_entity_poly.pdbx_seq_one_letter_code
_entity_poly.pdbx_strand_id
1 'polypeptide(L)'
;MITTKKGQKGTGTHVDFSANVSFDKVAYMPEIQKEFGPGYDNWALGDTQEAATGFRNTRFDRNGNNIVTPNREAIYTYGARYDSSKKVTYFDGTERSFTPIDHNQWEDIFRTGINQTYNLALTNSTDRNSLRFSYTYNDVQAMQYNSNNNKHNFNLNGSFDVTKTIKLNYAATFTSQYIKNRPYRISRLVCNYSGMFGGFTDVKYIREHTLTSQGYQNSIYRANGGTDQTLTPDEQFLYTPMGSTSLMSEYFWNILGKTQEENHTRFIGSVNPTWDIIPGLKLSARIATDITTNKIENKNRAETPHLFSTTGQFSDSYGLSNDQYSIVYGDVMLMFDKTFAEKHNITANFGWNGRHESYYQSSVSTTNGLSQENWFHLNASVGTKSADMNKQDLLRTGMFLTASYGFDNWAYLEGTIRQEKTSTLADGNNSFWYPSVSASVLYTELLKDKCPKWWNYGKIRASYGIVGNAPEIYRANMAYKQGSLNKNNTYTYAFVDTEIGNEGIKPEKKHEYELGIENKFLNNRLGMEFSYYYNDIKDQILQTSAAASMGGRSMLMNIGELTNKGIELSVYGTPIQNKDWNWELRGNLAWNKNTVKKLADGLDVLSHQTFDGGAASLESHVGESMGDWYAYTWKTDDKGNYIIGADGLRIADKTERHKVGNAMPKMTGGFGTSLRYKNWALDMSFDFRIGGDVFNQPWQYMMDAGNIKDAVGARDAASGGLFYYSTADDVSKKGSIVRVDPSTISNYKRGETKIDGHLVWDNGVIQKGVKEDGTPNDIIVTQFEINDSQYGWGTGANQSYADAIQKNSYVKCREISLAYTLPTSLTKKFACTNLTISAFARNPFYIYRSLKLFDSETSDGTSWIYQAQVGGSTASARTFGVSLRASF
;
A
#
# COMPACT_ATOMS: atom_id res chain seq x y z
N MET A 1 17.29 12.40 13.27
CA MET A 1 17.43 11.86 14.64
C MET A 1 16.18 12.21 15.42
N ILE A 2 15.45 11.23 15.93
CA ILE A 2 14.26 11.47 16.76
C ILE A 2 14.73 11.56 18.22
N THR A 3 14.55 12.69 18.86
CA THR A 3 14.81 12.88 20.29
C THR A 3 13.51 12.78 21.07
N THR A 4 13.48 11.96 22.12
CA THR A 4 12.34 11.87 23.02
C THR A 4 12.22 13.13 23.89
N LYS A 5 10.99 13.52 24.25
CA LYS A 5 10.75 14.64 25.15
C LYS A 5 11.44 14.36 26.49
N LYS A 6 12.23 15.30 26.98
CA LYS A 6 12.85 15.29 28.31
C LYS A 6 12.26 16.43 29.14
N GLY A 7 12.28 16.28 30.47
CA GLY A 7 12.01 17.42 31.36
C GLY A 7 13.09 18.50 31.19
N GLN A 8 12.69 19.75 31.15
CA GLN A 8 13.63 20.89 31.21
C GLN A 8 14.05 21.08 32.67
N LYS A 9 15.36 21.20 32.93
CA LYS A 9 15.88 21.40 34.29
C LYS A 9 15.25 22.63 34.96
N GLY A 10 14.90 22.54 36.25
CA GLY A 10 14.37 23.64 37.04
C GLY A 10 12.88 23.98 36.85
N THR A 11 12.12 23.16 36.07
CA THR A 11 10.70 23.47 35.79
C THR A 11 9.70 22.88 36.80
N GLY A 12 10.17 22.12 37.78
CA GLY A 12 9.30 21.46 38.78
C GLY A 12 8.55 20.24 38.28
N THR A 13 7.36 20.00 38.81
CA THR A 13 6.51 18.84 38.46
C THR A 13 5.36 19.27 37.56
N HIS A 14 5.14 18.57 36.47
CA HIS A 14 4.04 18.78 35.52
C HIS A 14 3.38 17.43 35.19
N VAL A 15 2.06 17.47 35.03
CA VAL A 15 1.25 16.34 34.58
C VAL A 15 0.55 16.74 33.28
N ASP A 16 0.76 15.95 32.25
CA ASP A 16 0.06 16.13 30.95
C ASP A 16 -0.89 14.95 30.72
N PHE A 17 -2.11 15.26 30.37
CA PHE A 17 -3.11 14.29 29.94
C PHE A 17 -3.56 14.60 28.50
N SER A 18 -3.69 13.57 27.68
CA SER A 18 -4.37 13.73 26.38
C SER A 18 -5.26 12.54 26.07
N ALA A 19 -6.41 12.83 25.48
CA ALA A 19 -7.35 11.86 24.95
C ALA A 19 -7.66 12.18 23.49
N ASN A 20 -7.68 11.17 22.63
CA ASN A 20 -8.05 11.27 21.22
C ASN A 20 -9.01 10.14 20.90
N VAL A 21 -10.16 10.47 20.30
CA VAL A 21 -11.13 9.50 19.80
C VAL A 21 -11.42 9.84 18.36
N SER A 22 -11.29 8.86 17.46
CA SER A 22 -11.57 9.03 16.04
C SER A 22 -12.35 7.86 15.47
N PHE A 23 -13.04 8.15 14.36
CA PHE A 23 -13.91 7.25 13.63
C PHE A 23 -13.40 7.14 12.19
N ASP A 24 -13.13 5.92 11.78
CA ASP A 24 -12.65 5.61 10.43
C ASP A 24 -13.79 5.07 9.58
N LYS A 25 -14.03 5.66 8.42
CA LYS A 25 -14.98 5.18 7.43
C LYS A 25 -14.27 4.85 6.12
N VAL A 26 -14.69 3.77 5.48
CA VAL A 26 -14.18 3.41 4.15
C VAL A 26 -14.39 4.55 3.16
N ALA A 27 -13.40 4.80 2.32
CA ALA A 27 -13.44 5.90 1.37
C ALA A 27 -12.76 5.53 0.04
N TYR A 28 -13.10 6.27 -1.03
CA TYR A 28 -12.45 6.16 -2.33
C TYR A 28 -12.50 4.75 -2.95
N MET A 29 -13.63 4.07 -2.76
CA MET A 29 -13.91 2.78 -3.37
C MET A 29 -14.68 2.97 -4.69
N PRO A 30 -14.63 1.98 -5.62
CA PRO A 30 -15.35 2.04 -6.87
C PRO A 30 -16.86 2.23 -6.70
N GLU A 31 -17.46 3.09 -7.49
CA GLU A 31 -18.91 3.22 -7.57
C GLU A 31 -19.46 2.17 -8.55
N ILE A 32 -20.26 1.25 -8.04
CA ILE A 32 -20.88 0.18 -8.82
C ILE A 32 -22.04 0.76 -9.64
N GLN A 33 -22.14 0.39 -10.93
CA GLN A 33 -23.24 0.82 -11.78
C GLN A 33 -24.59 0.24 -11.32
N LYS A 34 -25.67 0.98 -11.50
CA LYS A 34 -27.03 0.64 -11.04
C LYS A 34 -28.08 0.69 -12.16
N GLU A 35 -27.66 0.50 -13.41
CA GLU A 35 -28.54 0.53 -14.57
C GLU A 35 -28.89 -0.87 -15.07
N PHE A 36 -27.90 -1.78 -15.11
CA PHE A 36 -28.06 -3.13 -15.63
C PHE A 36 -27.69 -4.17 -14.59
N GLY A 37 -28.44 -5.23 -14.56
CA GLY A 37 -28.27 -6.34 -13.62
C GLY A 37 -27.25 -7.39 -14.10
N PRO A 38 -27.07 -8.44 -13.27
CA PRO A 38 -26.17 -9.53 -13.59
C PRO A 38 -26.62 -10.27 -14.86
N GLY A 39 -25.65 -10.72 -15.63
CA GLY A 39 -25.88 -11.46 -16.87
C GLY A 39 -24.72 -11.29 -17.82
N TYR A 40 -24.65 -12.16 -18.80
CA TYR A 40 -23.83 -11.97 -19.99
C TYR A 40 -24.62 -11.31 -21.08
N ASP A 41 -23.91 -10.81 -22.08
CA ASP A 41 -24.49 -10.44 -23.33
C ASP A 41 -24.83 -11.68 -24.19
N ASN A 42 -25.60 -11.47 -25.19
CA ASN A 42 -26.43 -12.44 -25.90
C ASN A 42 -25.69 -13.40 -26.82
N TRP A 43 -24.55 -13.02 -27.34
CA TRP A 43 -23.83 -13.79 -28.36
C TRP A 43 -23.44 -15.22 -27.91
N ALA A 44 -23.15 -15.39 -26.61
CA ALA A 44 -22.76 -16.69 -26.05
C ALA A 44 -23.94 -17.66 -25.84
N LEU A 45 -25.18 -17.18 -25.93
CA LEU A 45 -26.40 -17.95 -25.64
C LEU A 45 -27.25 -18.19 -26.89
N GLY A 46 -26.86 -17.63 -28.05
CA GLY A 46 -27.57 -17.76 -29.30
C GLY A 46 -28.86 -16.95 -29.38
N ASP A 47 -29.64 -17.17 -30.42
CA ASP A 47 -30.89 -16.47 -30.70
C ASP A 47 -32.06 -17.05 -29.89
N THR A 48 -32.01 -16.90 -28.57
CA THR A 48 -33.00 -17.42 -27.63
C THR A 48 -33.73 -16.31 -26.87
N GLN A 49 -34.96 -16.57 -26.43
CA GLN A 49 -35.71 -15.65 -25.60
C GLN A 49 -34.99 -15.38 -24.25
N GLU A 50 -34.33 -16.37 -23.69
CA GLU A 50 -33.56 -16.25 -22.46
C GLU A 50 -32.40 -15.25 -22.65
N ALA A 51 -31.66 -15.39 -23.74
CA ALA A 51 -30.60 -14.49 -24.09
C ALA A 51 -31.11 -13.07 -24.25
N ALA A 52 -32.16 -12.88 -25.04
CA ALA A 52 -32.75 -11.56 -25.33
C ALA A 52 -33.35 -10.89 -24.10
N THR A 53 -34.03 -11.61 -23.24
CA THR A 53 -34.69 -11.04 -22.05
C THR A 53 -33.75 -10.85 -20.88
N GLY A 54 -32.64 -11.63 -20.82
CA GLY A 54 -31.69 -11.64 -19.71
C GLY A 54 -32.20 -12.38 -18.47
N PHE A 55 -33.29 -13.15 -18.58
CA PHE A 55 -33.84 -13.95 -17.48
C PHE A 55 -33.97 -15.42 -17.87
N ARG A 56 -33.69 -16.29 -16.90
CA ARG A 56 -33.78 -17.73 -16.99
C ARG A 56 -34.96 -18.22 -16.18
N ASN A 57 -35.78 -19.10 -16.75
CA ASN A 57 -36.92 -19.75 -16.11
C ASN A 57 -36.86 -21.29 -16.14
N THR A 58 -35.66 -21.81 -16.39
CA THR A 58 -35.38 -23.25 -16.49
C THR A 58 -34.74 -23.81 -15.23
N ARG A 59 -34.62 -23.01 -14.17
CA ARG A 59 -34.14 -23.47 -12.86
C ARG A 59 -35.29 -23.91 -11.97
N PHE A 60 -34.95 -24.78 -11.02
CA PHE A 60 -35.90 -25.30 -10.05
C PHE A 60 -35.41 -25.02 -8.64
N ASP A 61 -36.36 -24.71 -7.73
CA ASP A 61 -36.13 -24.67 -6.29
C ASP A 61 -35.94 -26.09 -5.73
N ARG A 62 -35.74 -26.20 -4.42
CA ARG A 62 -35.60 -27.49 -3.72
C ARG A 62 -36.83 -28.36 -3.79
N ASN A 63 -37.99 -27.77 -4.02
CA ASN A 63 -39.28 -28.47 -4.10
C ASN A 63 -39.65 -28.82 -5.55
N GLY A 64 -38.79 -28.51 -6.51
CA GLY A 64 -39.02 -28.76 -7.93
C GLY A 64 -39.90 -27.73 -8.61
N ASN A 65 -40.15 -26.55 -8.00
CA ASN A 65 -40.89 -25.46 -8.63
C ASN A 65 -39.97 -24.65 -9.53
N ASN A 66 -40.46 -24.23 -10.68
CA ASN A 66 -39.72 -23.32 -11.55
C ASN A 66 -39.50 -21.97 -10.88
N ILE A 67 -38.28 -21.48 -10.96
CA ILE A 67 -37.87 -20.17 -10.47
C ILE A 67 -37.39 -19.29 -11.61
N VAL A 68 -37.59 -17.98 -11.49
CA VAL A 68 -37.08 -16.97 -12.43
C VAL A 68 -35.83 -16.34 -11.84
N THR A 69 -34.69 -16.46 -12.54
CA THR A 69 -33.43 -15.87 -12.11
C THR A 69 -32.85 -15.02 -13.25
N PRO A 70 -31.92 -14.10 -12.99
CA PRO A 70 -31.08 -13.56 -14.05
C PRO A 70 -30.39 -14.69 -14.84
N ASN A 71 -30.16 -14.49 -16.15
CA ASN A 71 -29.65 -15.56 -17.02
C ASN A 71 -28.27 -16.07 -16.58
N ARG A 72 -27.44 -15.22 -16.01
CA ARG A 72 -26.24 -15.56 -15.24
C ARG A 72 -26.09 -14.65 -14.04
N GLU A 73 -26.02 -15.22 -12.88
CA GLU A 73 -25.70 -14.51 -11.65
C GLU A 73 -24.18 -14.41 -11.53
N ALA A 74 -23.60 -13.64 -12.44
CA ALA A 74 -22.17 -13.62 -12.59
C ALA A 74 -21.58 -12.30 -12.09
N ILE A 75 -20.28 -12.30 -12.10
CA ILE A 75 -19.42 -11.15 -12.08
C ILE A 75 -19.82 -10.12 -13.14
N TYR A 76 -20.27 -10.58 -14.30
CA TYR A 76 -20.70 -9.73 -15.42
C TYR A 76 -22.07 -9.12 -15.18
N THR A 77 -22.22 -7.85 -15.54
CA THR A 77 -23.45 -7.07 -15.39
C THR A 77 -24.01 -6.61 -16.74
N TYR A 78 -23.93 -7.47 -17.75
CA TYR A 78 -24.48 -7.24 -19.08
C TYR A 78 -25.89 -7.84 -19.26
N GLY A 79 -26.60 -8.09 -18.17
CA GLY A 79 -27.96 -8.60 -18.17
C GLY A 79 -29.00 -7.53 -18.49
N ALA A 80 -30.25 -7.80 -18.09
CA ALA A 80 -31.36 -6.88 -18.29
C ALA A 80 -31.20 -5.58 -17.52
N ARG A 81 -31.80 -4.49 -18.02
CA ARG A 81 -31.97 -3.25 -17.26
C ARG A 81 -32.81 -3.53 -16.01
N TYR A 82 -32.44 -2.90 -14.90
CA TYR A 82 -33.23 -3.05 -13.67
C TYR A 82 -34.65 -2.57 -13.87
N ASP A 83 -35.62 -3.37 -13.39
CA ASP A 83 -37.05 -3.13 -13.47
C ASP A 83 -37.71 -3.57 -12.15
N SER A 84 -38.23 -2.62 -11.39
CA SER A 84 -38.86 -2.88 -10.10
C SER A 84 -40.16 -3.70 -10.20
N SER A 85 -40.81 -3.73 -11.36
CA SER A 85 -42.02 -4.51 -11.61
C SER A 85 -41.72 -6.01 -11.79
N LYS A 86 -40.45 -6.35 -12.19
CA LYS A 86 -40.01 -7.72 -12.39
C LYS A 86 -39.63 -8.34 -11.05
N LYS A 87 -40.10 -9.57 -10.81
CA LYS A 87 -39.72 -10.39 -9.67
C LYS A 87 -38.75 -11.47 -10.10
N VAL A 88 -37.73 -11.68 -9.29
CA VAL A 88 -36.72 -12.75 -9.48
C VAL A 88 -36.48 -13.47 -8.16
N THR A 89 -36.14 -14.74 -8.24
CA THR A 89 -35.72 -15.50 -7.08
C THR A 89 -34.24 -15.25 -6.81
N TYR A 90 -33.95 -14.78 -5.61
CA TYR A 90 -32.58 -14.54 -5.16
C TYR A 90 -31.94 -15.85 -4.68
N PHE A 91 -30.61 -15.89 -4.55
CA PHE A 91 -29.89 -17.13 -4.20
C PHE A 91 -30.25 -17.72 -2.84
N ASP A 92 -30.90 -16.95 -1.96
CA ASP A 92 -31.45 -17.38 -0.68
C ASP A 92 -32.89 -17.98 -0.79
N GLY A 93 -33.44 -18.04 -1.99
CA GLY A 93 -34.79 -18.50 -2.25
C GLY A 93 -35.89 -17.49 -2.08
N THR A 94 -35.56 -16.27 -1.66
CA THR A 94 -36.55 -15.20 -1.54
C THR A 94 -36.87 -14.60 -2.90
N GLU A 95 -38.14 -14.26 -3.09
CA GLU A 95 -38.54 -13.48 -4.26
C GLU A 95 -38.31 -11.99 -4.01
N ARG A 96 -37.52 -11.35 -4.86
CA ARG A 96 -37.15 -9.92 -4.76
C ARG A 96 -37.52 -9.19 -6.04
N SER A 97 -37.77 -7.88 -5.94
CA SER A 97 -37.83 -7.01 -7.11
C SER A 97 -36.45 -6.91 -7.75
N PHE A 98 -36.42 -6.90 -9.10
CA PHE A 98 -35.18 -6.79 -9.84
C PHE A 98 -34.69 -5.34 -9.83
N THR A 99 -34.13 -4.92 -8.71
CA THR A 99 -33.60 -3.57 -8.48
C THR A 99 -32.19 -3.62 -7.90
N PRO A 100 -31.34 -2.64 -8.17
CA PRO A 100 -30.02 -2.59 -7.54
C PRO A 100 -30.16 -2.28 -6.04
N ILE A 101 -29.15 -2.66 -5.26
CA ILE A 101 -29.01 -2.23 -3.87
C ILE A 101 -28.88 -0.69 -3.86
N ASP A 102 -29.64 -0.02 -3.00
CA ASP A 102 -29.84 1.43 -3.00
C ASP A 102 -28.68 2.25 -2.40
N HIS A 103 -27.84 1.61 -1.60
CA HIS A 103 -26.71 2.22 -0.91
C HIS A 103 -25.34 1.78 -1.47
N ASN A 104 -24.26 2.29 -0.89
CA ASN A 104 -22.90 1.90 -1.24
C ASN A 104 -22.55 0.56 -0.57
N GLN A 105 -22.50 -0.50 -1.35
CA GLN A 105 -22.25 -1.88 -0.88
C GLN A 105 -20.86 -2.07 -0.24
N TRP A 106 -19.89 -1.18 -0.50
CA TRP A 106 -18.59 -1.21 0.19
C TRP A 106 -18.73 -0.90 1.69
N GLU A 107 -19.76 -0.14 2.10
CA GLU A 107 -20.04 0.10 3.51
C GLU A 107 -20.52 -1.17 4.23
N ASP A 108 -21.02 -2.15 3.49
CA ASP A 108 -21.43 -3.45 4.05
C ASP A 108 -20.24 -4.40 4.27
N ILE A 109 -19.16 -4.23 3.47
CA ILE A 109 -17.91 -4.98 3.65
C ILE A 109 -17.18 -4.52 4.91
N PHE A 110 -17.28 -3.24 5.23
CA PHE A 110 -16.58 -2.61 6.35
C PHE A 110 -17.55 -2.06 7.39
N ARG A 111 -17.08 -1.92 8.61
CA ARG A 111 -17.76 -1.20 9.68
C ARG A 111 -17.11 0.16 9.92
N THR A 112 -17.72 1.04 10.69
CA THR A 112 -17.02 2.20 11.23
C THR A 112 -15.96 1.72 12.22
N GLY A 113 -14.68 2.01 11.90
CA GLY A 113 -13.57 1.78 12.81
C GLY A 113 -13.58 2.82 13.94
N ILE A 114 -13.12 2.43 15.13
CA ILE A 114 -12.99 3.33 16.29
C ILE A 114 -11.55 3.26 16.78
N ASN A 115 -10.91 4.41 16.90
CA ASN A 115 -9.53 4.50 17.38
C ASN A 115 -9.48 5.45 18.57
N GLN A 116 -9.01 4.93 19.71
CA GLN A 116 -8.94 5.64 20.97
C GLN A 116 -7.49 5.65 21.45
N THR A 117 -7.01 6.82 21.86
CA THR A 117 -5.66 6.99 22.41
C THR A 117 -5.74 7.83 23.67
N TYR A 118 -5.23 7.32 24.77
CA TYR A 118 -5.12 8.02 26.05
C TYR A 118 -3.66 8.06 26.47
N ASN A 119 -3.16 9.23 26.83
CA ASN A 119 -1.80 9.40 27.30
C ASN A 119 -1.80 10.20 28.60
N LEU A 120 -1.04 9.70 29.58
CA LEU A 120 -0.72 10.38 30.82
C LEU A 120 0.79 10.47 30.95
N ALA A 121 1.32 11.67 31.20
CA ALA A 121 2.73 11.89 31.37
C ALA A 121 3.02 12.73 32.63
N LEU A 122 3.96 12.24 33.42
CA LEU A 122 4.52 12.92 34.59
C LEU A 122 5.94 13.35 34.27
N THR A 123 6.19 14.63 34.40
CA THR A 123 7.54 15.20 34.25
C THR A 123 7.93 15.85 35.58
N ASN A 124 9.09 15.47 36.09
CA ASN A 124 9.68 16.11 37.26
C ASN A 124 11.12 16.52 36.94
N SER A 125 11.51 17.74 37.31
CA SER A 125 12.86 18.18 37.07
C SER A 125 13.32 19.17 38.17
N THR A 126 14.57 18.91 38.54
CA THR A 126 15.35 19.77 39.45
C THR A 126 16.58 20.28 38.70
N ASP A 127 17.45 21.04 39.39
CA ASP A 127 18.71 21.52 38.79
C ASP A 127 19.66 20.39 38.36
N ARG A 128 19.59 19.23 39.00
CA ARG A 128 20.48 18.09 38.73
C ARG A 128 19.83 16.92 37.99
N ASN A 129 18.50 16.86 38.07
CA ASN A 129 17.76 15.69 37.54
C ASN A 129 16.66 16.15 36.63
N SER A 130 16.40 15.33 35.62
CA SER A 130 15.13 15.38 34.88
C SER A 130 14.60 13.97 34.67
N LEU A 131 13.33 13.77 34.96
CA LEU A 131 12.63 12.52 34.79
C LEU A 131 11.31 12.80 34.07
N ARG A 132 11.02 12.00 33.07
CA ARG A 132 9.69 11.97 32.44
C ARG A 132 9.25 10.51 32.36
N PHE A 133 8.13 10.20 32.97
CA PHE A 133 7.40 8.95 32.79
C PHE A 133 6.14 9.23 32.00
N SER A 134 5.81 8.37 31.02
CA SER A 134 4.53 8.45 30.34
C SER A 134 3.96 7.05 30.04
N TYR A 135 2.66 6.98 30.15
CA TYR A 135 1.87 5.81 29.78
C TYR A 135 0.92 6.20 28.66
N THR A 136 0.88 5.37 27.61
CA THR A 136 -0.07 5.54 26.49
C THR A 136 -0.84 4.24 26.31
N TYR A 137 -2.15 4.33 26.27
CA TYR A 137 -3.04 3.25 25.88
C TYR A 137 -3.66 3.58 24.53
N ASN A 138 -3.60 2.62 23.61
CA ASN A 138 -4.30 2.65 22.33
C ASN A 138 -5.27 1.49 22.26
N ASP A 139 -6.49 1.76 21.83
CA ASP A 139 -7.51 0.77 21.51
C ASP A 139 -8.04 1.05 20.10
N VAL A 140 -7.87 0.09 19.20
CA VAL A 140 -8.26 0.20 17.80
C VAL A 140 -9.20 -0.92 17.43
N GLN A 141 -10.43 -0.57 17.17
CA GLN A 141 -11.38 -1.41 16.46
C GLN A 141 -11.29 -1.08 14.97
N ALA A 142 -10.68 -1.93 14.18
CA ALA A 142 -10.47 -1.69 12.76
C ALA A 142 -11.78 -1.60 11.97
N MET A 143 -11.76 -0.97 10.79
CA MET A 143 -12.89 -0.97 9.86
C MET A 143 -13.29 -2.38 9.41
N GLN A 144 -12.34 -3.30 9.33
CA GLN A 144 -12.63 -4.69 9.05
C GLN A 144 -13.27 -5.36 10.27
N TYR A 145 -14.31 -6.16 10.02
CA TYR A 145 -14.94 -6.97 11.06
C TYR A 145 -13.95 -7.92 11.73
N ASN A 146 -14.16 -8.22 13.02
CA ASN A 146 -13.35 -9.15 13.83
C ASN A 146 -11.85 -8.80 13.92
N SER A 147 -11.47 -7.55 13.67
CA SER A 147 -10.08 -7.07 13.75
C SER A 147 -9.95 -5.99 14.82
N ASN A 148 -9.11 -6.23 15.82
CA ASN A 148 -8.85 -5.33 16.95
C ASN A 148 -7.36 -5.28 17.29
N ASN A 149 -6.91 -4.17 17.89
CA ASN A 149 -5.54 -3.98 18.32
C ASN A 149 -5.48 -3.13 19.58
N ASN A 150 -4.96 -3.69 20.68
CA ASN A 150 -4.81 -3.01 21.94
C ASN A 150 -3.32 -2.89 22.28
N LYS A 151 -2.87 -1.70 22.66
CA LYS A 151 -1.47 -1.42 22.89
C LYS A 151 -1.25 -0.59 24.15
N HIS A 152 -0.39 -1.08 25.02
CA HIS A 152 0.13 -0.38 26.20
C HIS A 152 1.57 0.02 25.95
N ASN A 153 1.90 1.29 26.14
CA ASN A 153 3.25 1.79 25.95
C ASN A 153 3.68 2.61 27.18
N PHE A 154 4.78 2.19 27.83
CA PHE A 154 5.38 2.85 28.97
C PHE A 154 6.72 3.43 28.54
N ASN A 155 6.95 4.71 28.80
CA ASN A 155 8.21 5.38 28.51
C ASN A 155 8.78 6.02 29.77
N LEU A 156 10.06 5.83 29.98
CA LEU A 156 10.86 6.43 31.03
C LEU A 156 12.08 7.08 30.40
N ASN A 157 12.23 8.39 30.56
CA ASN A 157 13.38 9.13 30.02
C ASN A 157 13.88 10.11 31.07
N GLY A 158 15.19 10.24 31.18
CA GLY A 158 15.73 11.16 32.12
C GLY A 158 17.22 11.44 31.97
N SER A 159 17.68 12.35 32.79
CA SER A 159 19.10 12.65 32.94
C SER A 159 19.41 12.93 34.42
N PHE A 160 20.58 12.51 34.84
CA PHE A 160 21.07 12.67 36.19
C PHE A 160 22.54 13.13 36.18
N ASP A 161 22.85 14.22 36.88
CA ASP A 161 24.21 14.70 37.05
C ASP A 161 24.82 13.92 38.22
N VAL A 162 25.58 12.83 37.90
CA VAL A 162 26.25 11.95 38.90
C VAL A 162 27.28 12.76 39.67
N THR A 163 28.07 13.54 38.97
CA THR A 163 29.03 14.51 39.52
C THR A 163 28.91 15.81 38.75
N LYS A 164 29.76 16.80 39.03
CA LYS A 164 29.81 18.07 38.24
C LYS A 164 30.33 17.81 36.81
N THR A 165 31.03 16.73 36.57
CA THR A 165 31.67 16.40 35.27
C THR A 165 31.08 15.14 34.61
N ILE A 166 30.31 14.34 35.36
CA ILE A 166 29.69 13.11 34.82
C ILE A 166 28.17 13.26 34.82
N LYS A 167 27.60 13.12 33.65
CA LYS A 167 26.18 13.13 33.40
C LYS A 167 25.74 11.78 32.85
N LEU A 168 24.65 11.22 33.37
CA LEU A 168 24.01 10.00 32.88
C LEU A 168 22.68 10.35 32.20
N ASN A 169 22.51 9.96 30.94
CA ASN A 169 21.21 9.99 30.27
C ASN A 169 20.72 8.55 30.15
N TYR A 170 19.42 8.36 30.36
CA TYR A 170 18.79 7.03 30.22
C TYR A 170 17.42 7.17 29.54
N ALA A 171 17.07 6.12 28.78
CA ALA A 171 15.77 5.99 28.17
C ALA A 171 15.34 4.52 28.21
N ALA A 172 14.09 4.28 28.54
CA ALA A 172 13.48 2.95 28.47
C ALA A 172 12.06 3.07 27.90
N THR A 173 11.71 2.17 27.01
CA THR A 173 10.35 2.02 26.46
C THR A 173 9.97 0.56 26.58
N PHE A 174 8.83 0.29 27.18
CA PHE A 174 8.21 -1.03 27.20
C PHE A 174 6.86 -0.96 26.50
N THR A 175 6.64 -1.85 25.56
CA THR A 175 5.39 -1.97 24.81
C THR A 175 4.83 -3.37 24.99
N SER A 176 3.55 -3.47 25.30
CA SER A 176 2.76 -4.70 25.23
C SER A 176 1.60 -4.47 24.29
N GLN A 177 1.42 -5.34 23.31
CA GLN A 177 0.42 -5.19 22.28
C GLN A 177 -0.26 -6.53 22.02
N TYR A 178 -1.60 -6.50 21.95
CA TYR A 178 -2.41 -7.62 21.54
C TYR A 178 -3.12 -7.26 20.25
N ILE A 179 -3.00 -8.11 19.22
CA ILE A 179 -3.67 -7.98 17.95
C ILE A 179 -4.53 -9.22 17.71
N LYS A 180 -5.79 -9.00 17.42
CA LYS A 180 -6.70 -10.03 16.92
C LYS A 180 -7.00 -9.75 15.47
N ASN A 181 -6.67 -10.67 14.59
CA ASN A 181 -6.91 -10.61 13.14
C ASN A 181 -6.44 -9.31 12.49
N ARG A 182 -5.22 -9.30 11.97
CA ARG A 182 -4.79 -8.19 11.10
C ARG A 182 -5.75 -8.02 9.93
N PRO A 183 -5.98 -6.79 9.45
CA PRO A 183 -6.83 -6.57 8.29
C PRO A 183 -6.45 -7.48 7.12
N TYR A 184 -7.42 -8.25 6.65
CA TYR A 184 -7.24 -9.15 5.52
C TYR A 184 -7.24 -8.36 4.21
N ARG A 185 -6.43 -8.77 3.26
CA ARG A 185 -6.30 -8.07 1.97
C ARG A 185 -7.59 -8.10 1.19
N ILE A 186 -7.99 -6.96 0.61
CA ILE A 186 -9.18 -6.84 -0.25
C ILE A 186 -8.90 -7.22 -1.72
N SER A 187 -7.69 -7.65 -2.05
CA SER A 187 -7.28 -8.00 -3.42
C SER A 187 -8.20 -9.04 -4.07
N ARG A 188 -8.73 -9.97 -3.29
CA ARG A 188 -9.71 -10.96 -3.80
C ARG A 188 -11.02 -10.32 -4.29
N LEU A 189 -11.38 -9.15 -3.78
CA LEU A 189 -12.60 -8.44 -4.15
C LEU A 189 -12.39 -7.40 -5.26
N VAL A 190 -11.17 -6.91 -5.45
CA VAL A 190 -10.87 -5.81 -6.40
C VAL A 190 -9.91 -6.18 -7.51
N CYS A 191 -8.97 -7.11 -7.28
CA CYS A 191 -7.98 -7.55 -8.26
C CYS A 191 -8.25 -8.97 -8.77
N ASN A 192 -9.28 -9.64 -8.29
CA ASN A 192 -9.67 -10.95 -8.75
C ASN A 192 -11.02 -10.86 -9.45
N TYR A 193 -11.03 -11.21 -10.69
CA TYR A 193 -12.18 -11.19 -11.57
C TYR A 193 -13.42 -11.84 -10.95
N SER A 194 -13.25 -13.00 -10.34
CA SER A 194 -14.35 -13.75 -9.70
C SER A 194 -14.79 -13.18 -8.35
N GLY A 195 -14.08 -12.22 -7.77
CA GLY A 195 -14.41 -11.58 -6.49
C GLY A 195 -15.25 -10.33 -6.60
N MET A 196 -15.34 -9.75 -7.80
CA MET A 196 -16.10 -8.53 -8.05
C MET A 196 -17.59 -8.78 -7.90
N PHE A 197 -18.32 -7.75 -7.52
CA PHE A 197 -19.78 -7.81 -7.34
C PHE A 197 -20.48 -6.70 -8.13
N GLY A 198 -21.71 -6.98 -8.55
CA GLY A 198 -22.57 -6.04 -9.27
C GLY A 198 -23.60 -5.36 -8.37
N GLY A 199 -24.36 -4.44 -8.94
CA GLY A 199 -25.38 -3.67 -8.22
C GLY A 199 -26.48 -4.51 -7.55
N PHE A 200 -26.71 -5.75 -7.99
CA PHE A 200 -27.72 -6.67 -7.44
C PHE A 200 -27.22 -7.49 -6.24
N THR A 201 -25.91 -7.48 -5.97
CA THR A 201 -25.30 -8.33 -4.94
C THR A 201 -25.56 -7.76 -3.54
N ASP A 202 -26.29 -8.45 -2.71
CA ASP A 202 -26.52 -8.11 -1.30
C ASP A 202 -25.33 -8.55 -0.43
N VAL A 203 -24.35 -7.67 -0.34
CA VAL A 203 -23.10 -7.91 0.41
C VAL A 203 -23.37 -8.10 1.90
N LYS A 204 -24.31 -7.36 2.46
CA LYS A 204 -24.70 -7.48 3.87
C LYS A 204 -25.25 -8.87 4.16
N TYR A 205 -26.16 -9.35 3.31
CA TYR A 205 -26.71 -10.70 3.43
C TYR A 205 -25.62 -11.77 3.39
N ILE A 206 -24.70 -11.69 2.43
CA ILE A 206 -23.59 -12.66 2.30
C ILE A 206 -22.72 -12.66 3.55
N ARG A 207 -22.36 -11.49 4.09
CA ARG A 207 -21.58 -11.38 5.32
C ARG A 207 -22.30 -12.01 6.51
N GLU A 208 -23.58 -11.71 6.71
CA GLU A 208 -24.38 -12.19 7.85
C GLU A 208 -24.64 -13.69 7.78
N HIS A 209 -24.62 -14.28 6.59
CA HIS A 209 -24.86 -15.71 6.36
C HIS A 209 -23.57 -16.49 5.94
N THR A 210 -22.38 -15.91 6.15
CA THR A 210 -21.12 -16.62 5.90
C THR A 210 -20.93 -17.80 6.84
N LEU A 211 -21.38 -17.67 8.07
CA LEU A 211 -21.37 -18.73 9.08
C LEU A 211 -22.76 -19.33 9.22
N THR A 212 -22.82 -20.66 9.29
CA THR A 212 -24.05 -21.35 9.73
C THR A 212 -24.31 -21.09 11.22
N SER A 213 -25.49 -21.42 11.70
CA SER A 213 -25.86 -21.34 13.13
C SER A 213 -24.92 -22.15 14.04
N GLN A 214 -24.25 -23.15 13.50
CA GLN A 214 -23.28 -24.00 14.21
C GLN A 214 -21.85 -23.54 14.01
N GLY A 215 -21.64 -22.48 13.19
CA GLY A 215 -20.35 -21.83 12.98
C GLY A 215 -19.47 -22.45 11.91
N TYR A 216 -20.01 -23.28 11.03
CA TYR A 216 -19.36 -23.75 9.83
C TYR A 216 -19.48 -22.71 8.72
N GLN A 217 -18.68 -22.85 7.67
CA GLN A 217 -18.84 -22.03 6.48
C GLN A 217 -20.15 -22.40 5.81
N ASN A 218 -20.98 -21.37 5.53
CA ASN A 218 -22.18 -21.61 4.75
C ASN A 218 -21.77 -22.05 3.34
N SER A 219 -22.07 -23.32 2.98
CA SER A 219 -21.65 -23.82 1.69
C SER A 219 -22.51 -23.27 0.59
N ILE A 220 -21.83 -22.65 -0.36
CA ILE A 220 -22.42 -22.27 -1.63
C ILE A 220 -22.49 -23.54 -2.47
N TYR A 221 -23.68 -23.90 -2.92
CA TYR A 221 -23.88 -25.04 -3.80
C TYR A 221 -22.94 -24.97 -5.01
N ARG A 222 -22.02 -25.91 -5.15
CA ARG A 222 -21.13 -25.98 -6.31
C ARG A 222 -21.90 -26.50 -7.51
N ALA A 223 -21.91 -25.71 -8.59
CA ALA A 223 -22.63 -26.00 -9.84
C ALA A 223 -22.24 -27.32 -10.54
N ASN A 224 -21.21 -28.02 -10.07
CA ASN A 224 -20.65 -29.22 -10.68
C ASN A 224 -21.07 -30.52 -9.99
N GLY A 225 -22.21 -30.56 -9.30
CA GLY A 225 -22.74 -31.80 -8.72
C GLY A 225 -22.01 -32.27 -7.46
N GLY A 226 -21.12 -31.50 -6.90
CA GLY A 226 -20.55 -31.74 -5.59
C GLY A 226 -21.53 -31.29 -4.52
N THR A 227 -22.04 -32.21 -3.75
CA THR A 227 -22.87 -31.96 -2.59
C THR A 227 -21.98 -31.47 -1.44
N ASP A 228 -21.78 -30.15 -1.31
CA ASP A 228 -21.35 -29.60 -0.05
C ASP A 228 -22.54 -29.74 0.92
N GLN A 229 -22.47 -30.74 1.78
CA GLN A 229 -23.51 -31.00 2.75
C GLN A 229 -23.28 -30.08 3.94
N THR A 230 -24.32 -29.35 4.34
CA THR A 230 -24.36 -28.66 5.64
C THR A 230 -25.22 -29.48 6.58
N LEU A 231 -24.99 -29.36 7.88
CA LEU A 231 -25.84 -29.99 8.91
C LEU A 231 -27.26 -29.43 8.89
N THR A 232 -27.45 -28.23 8.36
CA THR A 232 -28.71 -27.51 8.27
C THR A 232 -28.98 -27.19 6.80
N PRO A 233 -29.72 -28.09 6.08
CA PRO A 233 -30.05 -27.87 4.68
C PRO A 233 -30.72 -26.52 4.37
N ASP A 234 -31.48 -26.00 5.33
CA ASP A 234 -32.23 -24.73 5.20
C ASP A 234 -31.29 -23.50 5.18
N GLU A 235 -30.05 -23.63 5.63
CA GLU A 235 -29.04 -22.58 5.59
C GLU A 235 -28.23 -22.59 4.27
N GLN A 236 -28.45 -23.58 3.40
CA GLN A 236 -27.82 -23.62 2.09
C GLN A 236 -28.43 -22.59 1.15
N PHE A 237 -27.59 -21.93 0.37
CA PHE A 237 -28.06 -21.14 -0.75
C PHE A 237 -28.69 -22.04 -1.80
N LEU A 238 -29.83 -21.63 -2.36
CA LEU A 238 -30.59 -22.42 -3.33
C LEU A 238 -29.82 -22.74 -4.59
N TYR A 239 -29.00 -21.82 -5.03
CA TYR A 239 -28.11 -21.97 -6.18
C TYR A 239 -26.93 -21.04 -6.02
N THR A 240 -25.81 -21.42 -6.61
CA THR A 240 -24.61 -20.59 -6.59
C THR A 240 -24.78 -19.41 -7.55
N PRO A 241 -24.81 -18.19 -7.08
CA PRO A 241 -24.50 -17.04 -7.95
C PRO A 241 -23.06 -17.24 -8.39
N MET A 242 -22.84 -17.40 -9.68
CA MET A 242 -21.51 -17.77 -10.17
C MET A 242 -20.48 -16.67 -9.86
N GLY A 243 -19.40 -17.08 -9.25
CA GLY A 243 -18.16 -16.31 -9.10
C GLY A 243 -18.15 -15.34 -7.93
N SER A 244 -18.84 -14.20 -8.00
CA SER A 244 -18.70 -13.11 -7.04
C SER A 244 -19.11 -13.50 -5.61
N THR A 245 -20.20 -14.27 -5.44
CA THR A 245 -20.68 -14.64 -4.11
C THR A 245 -19.76 -15.66 -3.44
N SER A 246 -19.17 -16.59 -4.19
CA SER A 246 -18.26 -17.58 -3.62
C SER A 246 -16.98 -16.97 -3.08
N LEU A 247 -16.35 -16.05 -3.80
CA LEU A 247 -15.15 -15.37 -3.33
C LEU A 247 -15.43 -14.34 -2.25
N MET A 248 -16.61 -13.73 -2.26
CA MET A 248 -17.04 -12.85 -1.18
C MET A 248 -17.31 -13.65 0.09
N SER A 249 -17.96 -14.81 0.00
CA SER A 249 -18.09 -15.74 1.12
C SER A 249 -16.75 -16.25 1.63
N GLU A 250 -15.81 -16.57 0.74
CA GLU A 250 -14.43 -16.93 1.12
C GLU A 250 -13.73 -15.78 1.84
N TYR A 251 -13.89 -14.54 1.35
CA TYR A 251 -13.34 -13.36 2.00
C TYR A 251 -13.88 -13.21 3.42
N PHE A 252 -15.21 -13.29 3.61
CA PHE A 252 -15.81 -13.20 4.92
C PHE A 252 -15.49 -14.40 5.82
N TRP A 253 -15.36 -15.59 5.26
CA TRP A 253 -14.87 -16.76 6.01
C TRP A 253 -13.48 -16.55 6.56
N ASN A 254 -12.55 -16.01 5.76
CA ASN A 254 -11.20 -15.69 6.21
C ASN A 254 -11.16 -14.64 7.34
N ILE A 255 -12.18 -13.80 7.44
CA ILE A 255 -12.30 -12.79 8.50
C ILE A 255 -13.01 -13.31 9.73
N LEU A 256 -14.07 -14.10 9.56
CA LEU A 256 -15.01 -14.50 10.62
C LEU A 256 -14.75 -15.92 11.14
N GLY A 257 -14.37 -16.84 10.26
CA GLY A 257 -14.14 -18.25 10.58
C GLY A 257 -12.72 -18.56 11.03
N LYS A 258 -11.74 -17.65 10.73
CA LYS A 258 -10.34 -17.78 11.13
C LYS A 258 -9.99 -16.77 12.21
N THR A 259 -9.16 -17.19 13.15
CA THR A 259 -8.66 -16.30 14.20
C THR A 259 -7.15 -16.37 14.28
N GLN A 260 -6.50 -15.20 14.17
CA GLN A 260 -5.10 -15.01 14.48
C GLN A 260 -4.98 -14.12 15.71
N GLU A 261 -4.29 -14.58 16.74
CA GLU A 261 -4.01 -13.83 17.94
C GLU A 261 -2.52 -13.61 18.05
N GLU A 262 -2.11 -12.36 18.19
CA GLU A 262 -0.72 -11.97 18.29
C GLU A 262 -0.47 -11.23 19.59
N ASN A 263 0.51 -11.69 20.37
CA ASN A 263 1.01 -11.01 21.56
C ASN A 263 2.42 -10.53 21.28
N HIS A 264 2.60 -9.22 21.24
CA HIS A 264 3.89 -8.58 21.02
C HIS A 264 4.37 -7.90 22.29
N THR A 265 5.59 -8.18 22.70
CA THR A 265 6.27 -7.41 23.74
C THR A 265 7.55 -6.83 23.18
N ARG A 266 7.83 -5.56 23.46
CA ARG A 266 9.06 -4.89 23.04
C ARG A 266 9.66 -4.09 24.18
N PHE A 267 10.93 -4.25 24.39
CA PHE A 267 11.72 -3.44 25.29
C PHE A 267 12.85 -2.75 24.55
N ILE A 268 12.89 -1.42 24.63
CA ILE A 268 14.00 -0.61 24.14
C ILE A 268 14.60 0.09 25.34
N GLY A 269 15.91 -0.11 25.56
CA GLY A 269 16.61 0.51 26.66
C GLY A 269 17.94 1.11 26.21
N SER A 270 18.32 2.25 26.79
CA SER A 270 19.65 2.82 26.58
C SER A 270 20.14 3.58 27.79
N VAL A 271 21.45 3.50 28.01
CA VAL A 271 22.18 4.25 29.00
C VAL A 271 23.36 4.93 28.31
N ASN A 272 23.50 6.23 28.57
CA ASN A 272 24.52 7.05 27.92
C ASN A 272 25.20 7.94 28.97
N PRO A 273 26.31 7.48 29.62
CA PRO A 273 27.19 8.34 30.39
C PRO A 273 28.00 9.28 29.51
N THR A 274 28.14 10.52 29.93
CA THR A 274 28.98 11.53 29.30
C THR A 274 29.90 12.11 30.40
N TRP A 275 31.19 12.14 30.14
CA TRP A 275 32.18 12.67 31.05
C TRP A 275 32.89 13.87 30.43
N ASP A 276 32.79 15.04 31.07
CA ASP A 276 33.57 16.24 30.77
C ASP A 276 34.97 16.09 31.37
N ILE A 277 35.96 15.65 30.58
CA ILE A 277 37.33 15.35 31.02
C ILE A 277 38.06 16.63 31.39
N ILE A 278 38.04 17.56 30.46
CA ILE A 278 38.56 18.94 30.61
C ILE A 278 37.65 19.89 29.77
N PRO A 279 37.71 21.21 30.00
CA PRO A 279 36.96 22.14 29.16
C PRO A 279 37.25 21.93 27.66
N GLY A 280 36.23 21.64 26.88
CA GLY A 280 36.33 21.37 25.43
C GLY A 280 36.59 19.90 25.06
N LEU A 281 36.81 19.00 26.01
CA LEU A 281 37.02 17.56 25.75
C LEU A 281 36.05 16.69 26.53
N LYS A 282 35.24 15.90 25.87
CA LYS A 282 34.24 15.01 26.46
C LYS A 282 34.39 13.59 25.96
N LEU A 283 34.11 12.62 26.83
CA LEU A 283 33.95 11.22 26.46
C LEU A 283 32.47 10.84 26.64
N SER A 284 31.89 10.24 25.63
CA SER A 284 30.55 9.67 25.67
C SER A 284 30.62 8.18 25.39
N ALA A 285 29.90 7.40 26.16
CA ALA A 285 29.65 5.99 25.84
C ALA A 285 28.16 5.73 25.85
N ARG A 286 27.71 4.76 25.07
CA ARG A 286 26.31 4.33 25.05
C ARG A 286 26.22 2.83 24.91
N ILE A 287 25.33 2.24 25.69
CA ILE A 287 24.85 0.88 25.50
C ILE A 287 23.33 0.95 25.31
N ALA A 288 22.84 0.26 24.32
CA ALA A 288 21.41 0.17 24.02
C ALA A 288 21.00 -1.24 23.61
N THR A 289 19.76 -1.58 23.90
CA THR A 289 19.16 -2.83 23.46
C THR A 289 17.74 -2.57 22.96
N ASP A 290 17.31 -3.38 21.98
CA ASP A 290 15.95 -3.43 21.47
C ASP A 290 15.57 -4.90 21.30
N ILE A 291 14.66 -5.38 22.14
CA ILE A 291 14.23 -6.78 22.15
C ILE A 291 12.72 -6.80 21.86
N THR A 292 12.34 -7.50 20.82
CA THR A 292 10.94 -7.73 20.45
C THR A 292 10.68 -9.24 20.52
N THR A 293 9.65 -9.64 21.23
CA THR A 293 9.17 -11.03 21.26
C THR A 293 7.72 -11.07 20.79
N ASN A 294 7.43 -11.96 19.86
CA ASN A 294 6.10 -12.14 19.31
C ASN A 294 5.66 -13.59 19.52
N LYS A 295 4.43 -13.77 19.99
CA LYS A 295 3.73 -15.06 20.01
C LYS A 295 2.50 -14.94 19.14
N ILE A 296 2.39 -15.81 18.13
CA ILE A 296 1.30 -15.79 17.15
C ILE A 296 0.59 -17.14 17.19
N GLU A 297 -0.71 -17.12 17.44
CA GLU A 297 -1.58 -18.30 17.41
C GLU A 297 -2.56 -18.17 16.23
N ASN A 298 -2.61 -19.19 15.38
CA ASN A 298 -3.54 -19.30 14.28
C ASN A 298 -4.56 -20.41 14.59
N LYS A 299 -5.83 -20.07 14.57
CA LYS A 299 -6.95 -20.95 14.84
C LYS A 299 -7.93 -20.90 13.67
N ASN A 300 -7.87 -21.90 12.79
CA ASN A 300 -8.81 -22.02 11.69
C ASN A 300 -9.89 -23.03 12.06
N ARG A 301 -11.12 -22.61 12.01
CA ARG A 301 -12.28 -23.47 12.29
C ARG A 301 -12.53 -24.44 11.14
N ALA A 302 -13.20 -25.55 11.43
CA ALA A 302 -13.70 -26.47 10.43
C ALA A 302 -14.67 -25.75 9.48
N GLU A 303 -14.41 -25.84 8.19
CA GLU A 303 -15.30 -25.30 7.15
C GLU A 303 -16.58 -26.12 7.06
N THR A 304 -16.45 -27.43 7.25
CA THR A 304 -17.55 -28.40 7.26
C THR A 304 -17.39 -29.34 8.45
N PRO A 305 -18.50 -29.97 8.94
CA PRO A 305 -18.41 -30.97 10.00
C PRO A 305 -17.44 -32.11 9.63
N HIS A 306 -16.64 -32.57 10.58
CA HIS A 306 -15.75 -33.72 10.39
C HIS A 306 -16.48 -34.98 9.92
N LEU A 307 -17.75 -35.14 10.32
CA LEU A 307 -18.62 -36.26 9.93
C LEU A 307 -18.77 -36.40 8.40
N PHE A 308 -18.58 -35.29 7.66
CA PHE A 308 -18.73 -35.29 6.20
C PHE A 308 -17.42 -35.56 5.45
N SER A 309 -16.29 -35.68 6.16
CA SER A 309 -15.03 -36.02 5.53
C SER A 309 -15.01 -37.49 5.10
N THR A 310 -14.80 -37.72 3.81
CA THR A 310 -14.62 -39.08 3.25
C THR A 310 -13.15 -39.53 3.24
N THR A 311 -12.22 -38.58 3.46
CA THR A 311 -10.78 -38.82 3.36
C THR A 311 -10.07 -38.92 4.71
N GLY A 312 -10.77 -38.61 5.80
CA GLY A 312 -10.17 -38.46 7.14
C GLY A 312 -9.23 -37.25 7.26
N GLN A 313 -9.31 -36.32 6.31
CA GLN A 313 -8.63 -35.03 6.37
C GLN A 313 -9.68 -33.96 6.65
N PHE A 314 -9.30 -32.98 7.46
CA PHE A 314 -10.20 -31.91 7.91
C PHE A 314 -9.63 -30.54 7.61
N SER A 315 -10.48 -29.53 7.53
CA SER A 315 -10.12 -28.14 7.17
C SER A 315 -9.69 -27.31 8.37
N ASP A 316 -10.01 -27.72 9.58
CA ASP A 316 -9.56 -27.03 10.78
C ASP A 316 -8.07 -27.23 11.03
N SER A 317 -7.45 -26.23 11.65
CA SER A 317 -6.02 -26.29 11.95
C SER A 317 -5.64 -25.38 13.11
N TYR A 318 -4.52 -25.70 13.71
CA TYR A 318 -3.88 -24.91 14.75
C TYR A 318 -2.40 -24.72 14.47
N GLY A 319 -1.94 -23.46 14.57
CA GLY A 319 -0.55 -23.11 14.40
C GLY A 319 -0.05 -22.19 15.51
N LEU A 320 1.18 -22.37 15.90
CA LEU A 320 1.90 -21.55 16.89
C LEU A 320 3.23 -21.12 16.30
N SER A 321 3.52 -19.81 16.34
CA SER A 321 4.84 -19.25 16.03
C SER A 321 5.31 -18.38 17.18
N ASN A 322 6.59 -18.54 17.55
CA ASN A 322 7.27 -17.65 18.46
C ASN A 322 8.51 -17.12 17.78
N ASP A 323 8.67 -15.81 17.76
CA ASP A 323 9.84 -15.15 17.19
C ASP A 323 10.38 -14.09 18.15
N GLN A 324 11.68 -13.96 18.13
CA GLN A 324 12.42 -12.97 18.90
C GLN A 324 13.39 -12.25 17.97
N TYR A 325 13.33 -10.93 17.98
CA TYR A 325 14.30 -10.06 17.34
C TYR A 325 15.03 -9.26 18.40
N SER A 326 16.36 -9.28 18.39
CA SER A 326 17.20 -8.61 19.37
C SER A 326 18.27 -7.78 18.68
N ILE A 327 18.43 -6.55 19.14
CA ILE A 327 19.54 -5.67 18.78
C ILE A 327 20.29 -5.31 20.06
N VAL A 328 21.60 -5.50 20.02
CA VAL A 328 22.52 -4.94 21.01
C VAL A 328 23.43 -3.95 20.30
N TYR A 329 23.50 -2.74 20.82
CA TYR A 329 24.28 -1.64 20.27
C TYR A 329 25.18 -1.03 21.33
N GLY A 330 26.43 -0.73 20.94
CA GLY A 330 27.36 -0.01 21.78
C GLY A 330 28.15 1.01 20.97
N ASP A 331 28.41 2.19 21.55
CA ASP A 331 29.36 3.17 20.99
C ASP A 331 30.17 3.87 22.08
N VAL A 332 31.35 4.31 21.68
CA VAL A 332 32.23 5.17 22.48
C VAL A 332 32.73 6.28 21.57
N MET A 333 32.64 7.52 22.03
CA MET A 333 32.98 8.71 21.24
C MET A 333 33.74 9.74 22.10
N LEU A 334 34.90 10.14 21.62
CA LEU A 334 35.67 11.27 22.14
C LEU A 334 35.30 12.50 21.34
N MET A 335 34.90 13.56 22.02
CA MET A 335 34.38 14.78 21.43
C MET A 335 35.24 15.96 21.89
N PHE A 336 35.78 16.69 20.92
CA PHE A 336 36.53 17.92 21.15
C PHE A 336 35.76 19.10 20.57
N ASP A 337 35.64 20.19 21.33
CA ASP A 337 35.00 21.44 20.90
C ASP A 337 35.66 22.60 21.62
N LYS A 338 36.39 23.43 20.85
CA LYS A 338 37.08 24.59 21.39
C LYS A 338 37.21 25.73 20.40
N THR A 339 36.98 26.94 20.90
CA THR A 339 37.20 28.16 20.14
C THR A 339 38.56 28.79 20.54
N PHE A 340 39.37 29.10 19.54
CA PHE A 340 40.68 29.71 19.68
C PHE A 340 40.61 31.14 19.13
N ALA A 341 41.32 32.04 19.80
CA ALA A 341 41.41 33.45 19.39
C ALA A 341 40.03 34.06 19.06
N GLU A 342 38.96 33.61 19.75
CA GLU A 342 37.54 34.08 19.60
C GLU A 342 36.94 33.86 18.20
N LYS A 343 37.68 33.47 17.22
CA LYS A 343 37.26 33.36 15.80
C LYS A 343 37.38 31.96 15.19
N HIS A 344 38.22 31.09 15.74
CA HIS A 344 38.52 29.80 15.19
C HIS A 344 37.89 28.71 16.03
N ASN A 345 36.71 28.23 15.64
CA ASN A 345 36.06 27.10 16.31
C ASN A 345 36.47 25.79 15.65
N ILE A 346 36.95 24.85 16.43
CA ILE A 346 37.31 23.50 15.98
C ILE A 346 36.47 22.51 16.77
N THR A 347 35.66 21.68 16.08
CA THR A 347 35.03 20.52 16.65
C THR A 347 35.55 19.26 15.99
N ALA A 348 35.85 18.23 16.77
CA ALA A 348 36.28 16.93 16.23
C ALA A 348 35.67 15.80 17.08
N ASN A 349 35.17 14.77 16.42
CA ASN A 349 34.65 13.60 17.10
C ASN A 349 35.33 12.35 16.50
N PHE A 350 35.91 11.55 17.38
CA PHE A 350 36.42 10.22 17.02
C PHE A 350 35.63 9.17 17.78
N GLY A 351 35.09 8.18 17.06
CA GLY A 351 34.26 7.17 17.68
C GLY A 351 34.35 5.80 17.04
N TRP A 352 33.95 4.83 17.83
CA TRP A 352 33.73 3.45 17.42
C TRP A 352 32.32 3.02 17.83
N ASN A 353 31.65 2.22 16.98
CA ASN A 353 30.37 1.60 17.31
C ASN A 353 30.30 0.16 16.84
N GLY A 354 29.53 -0.63 17.57
CA GLY A 354 29.17 -2.00 17.20
C GLY A 354 27.68 -2.23 17.34
N ARG A 355 27.13 -3.01 16.42
CA ARG A 355 25.71 -3.42 16.41
C ARG A 355 25.62 -4.90 16.05
N HIS A 356 25.02 -5.68 16.98
CA HIS A 356 24.67 -7.08 16.76
C HIS A 356 23.16 -7.20 16.69
N GLU A 357 22.67 -7.83 15.62
CA GLU A 357 21.26 -8.14 15.40
C GLU A 357 21.11 -9.65 15.35
N SER A 358 20.16 -10.19 16.10
CA SER A 358 19.79 -11.60 16.03
C SER A 358 18.28 -11.76 15.86
N TYR A 359 17.90 -12.71 15.04
CA TYR A 359 16.54 -13.13 14.84
C TYR A 359 16.42 -14.63 15.06
N TYR A 360 15.45 -15.03 15.84
CA TYR A 360 15.11 -16.43 16.08
C TYR A 360 13.62 -16.62 15.93
N GLN A 361 13.20 -17.58 15.12
CA GLN A 361 11.82 -17.99 14.96
C GLN A 361 11.71 -19.49 15.10
N SER A 362 10.67 -19.94 15.79
CA SER A 362 10.24 -21.34 15.81
C SER A 362 8.73 -21.39 15.55
N SER A 363 8.30 -22.25 14.65
CA SER A 363 6.88 -22.44 14.35
C SER A 363 6.53 -23.92 14.31
N VAL A 364 5.30 -24.22 14.71
CA VAL A 364 4.73 -25.56 14.63
C VAL A 364 3.26 -25.47 14.29
N SER A 365 2.78 -26.34 13.40
CA SER A 365 1.40 -26.40 13.01
C SER A 365 0.91 -27.84 12.83
N THR A 366 -0.39 -28.02 12.98
CA THR A 366 -1.09 -29.27 12.68
C THR A 366 -1.19 -29.46 11.18
N THR A 367 -1.27 -30.71 10.72
CA THR A 367 -1.49 -31.08 9.33
C THR A 367 -2.67 -32.04 9.21
N ASN A 368 -3.35 -32.04 8.07
CA ASN A 368 -4.53 -32.86 7.76
C ASN A 368 -5.72 -32.64 8.71
N GLY A 369 -5.75 -31.48 9.42
CA GLY A 369 -6.81 -31.12 10.34
C GLY A 369 -6.58 -31.57 11.78
N LEU A 370 -7.62 -31.44 12.61
CA LEU A 370 -7.63 -31.78 14.03
C LEU A 370 -8.41 -33.08 14.27
N SER A 371 -7.92 -33.96 15.13
CA SER A 371 -8.60 -35.23 15.47
C SER A 371 -9.90 -35.05 16.27
N GLN A 372 -10.03 -33.93 16.95
CA GLN A 372 -11.25 -33.45 17.58
C GLN A 372 -11.59 -32.10 16.98
N GLU A 373 -12.77 -31.97 16.40
CA GLU A 373 -13.23 -30.80 15.70
C GLU A 373 -13.10 -29.51 16.52
N ASN A 374 -12.43 -28.50 15.94
CA ASN A 374 -12.19 -27.19 16.54
C ASN A 374 -11.47 -27.22 17.91
N TRP A 375 -10.82 -28.33 18.25
CA TRP A 375 -9.96 -28.38 19.44
C TRP A 375 -8.54 -27.91 19.10
N PHE A 376 -8.33 -26.62 19.21
CA PHE A 376 -7.09 -25.93 18.81
C PHE A 376 -5.92 -26.27 19.73
N HIS A 377 -5.31 -27.42 19.49
CA HIS A 377 -4.18 -27.93 20.23
C HIS A 377 -3.26 -28.72 19.31
N LEU A 378 -1.94 -28.60 19.49
CA LEU A 378 -0.96 -29.29 18.65
C LEU A 378 -1.09 -30.83 18.68
N ASN A 379 -1.49 -31.38 19.82
CA ASN A 379 -1.66 -32.84 19.94
C ASN A 379 -2.92 -33.37 19.22
N ALA A 380 -3.79 -32.47 18.79
CA ALA A 380 -4.95 -32.84 17.97
C ALA A 380 -4.60 -33.02 16.48
N SER A 381 -3.33 -32.84 16.06
CA SER A 381 -2.94 -33.01 14.66
C SER A 381 -3.26 -34.44 14.18
N VAL A 382 -4.01 -34.56 13.07
CA VAL A 382 -4.27 -35.85 12.42
C VAL A 382 -3.01 -36.35 11.74
N GLY A 383 -2.31 -35.50 11.02
CA GLY A 383 -1.03 -35.83 10.39
C GLY A 383 0.19 -35.50 11.23
N THR A 384 1.36 -35.79 10.70
CA THR A 384 2.63 -35.40 11.31
C THR A 384 2.72 -33.87 11.38
N LYS A 385 3.00 -33.30 12.56
CA LYS A 385 3.13 -31.86 12.76
C LYS A 385 4.20 -31.27 11.84
N SER A 386 3.91 -30.15 11.22
CA SER A 386 4.89 -29.34 10.50
C SER A 386 5.62 -28.45 11.50
N ALA A 387 6.95 -28.48 11.49
CA ALA A 387 7.78 -27.64 12.35
C ALA A 387 8.87 -26.96 11.52
N ASP A 388 9.15 -25.70 11.80
CA ASP A 388 10.18 -24.91 11.14
C ASP A 388 10.92 -24.04 12.15
N MET A 389 12.20 -23.76 11.86
CA MET A 389 13.05 -22.89 12.65
C MET A 389 13.90 -22.01 11.73
N ASN A 390 13.93 -20.71 12.02
CA ASN A 390 14.78 -19.75 11.34
C ASN A 390 15.66 -19.02 12.36
N LYS A 391 16.96 -18.94 12.08
CA LYS A 391 17.93 -18.23 12.90
C LYS A 391 18.81 -17.35 12.00
N GLN A 392 18.97 -16.10 12.39
CA GLN A 392 19.76 -15.12 11.66
C GLN A 392 20.58 -14.27 12.63
N ASP A 393 21.83 -14.02 12.26
CA ASP A 393 22.77 -13.19 13.02
C ASP A 393 23.48 -12.20 12.09
N LEU A 394 23.55 -10.93 12.49
CA LEU A 394 24.19 -9.86 11.74
C LEU A 394 25.06 -9.02 12.66
N LEU A 395 26.32 -8.85 12.32
CA LEU A 395 27.25 -7.98 13.01
C LEU A 395 27.73 -6.84 12.10
N ARG A 396 27.61 -5.61 12.60
CA ARG A 396 28.18 -4.41 11.97
C ARG A 396 29.04 -3.66 12.97
N THR A 397 30.21 -3.22 12.54
CA THR A 397 31.08 -2.36 13.35
C THR A 397 31.56 -1.19 12.49
N GLY A 398 31.87 -0.08 13.14
CA GLY A 398 32.36 1.10 12.41
C GLY A 398 33.24 1.98 13.29
N MET A 399 34.28 2.55 12.68
CA MET A 399 35.06 3.66 13.23
C MET A 399 34.81 4.91 12.39
N PHE A 400 34.77 6.06 13.05
CA PHE A 400 34.56 7.32 12.33
C PHE A 400 35.31 8.48 12.98
N LEU A 401 35.67 9.41 12.13
CA LEU A 401 36.20 10.71 12.51
C LEU A 401 35.39 11.79 11.80
N THR A 402 34.91 12.77 12.54
CA THR A 402 34.33 14.00 12.01
C THR A 402 35.14 15.18 12.51
N ALA A 403 35.43 16.15 11.64
CA ALA A 403 36.10 17.38 12.01
C ALA A 403 35.41 18.56 11.34
N SER A 404 35.11 19.60 12.10
CA SER A 404 34.53 20.82 11.59
C SER A 404 35.35 22.02 12.05
N TYR A 405 35.61 22.91 11.12
CA TYR A 405 36.28 24.19 11.37
C TYR A 405 35.33 25.34 11.03
N GLY A 406 35.06 26.18 12.02
CA GLY A 406 34.29 27.41 11.89
C GLY A 406 35.19 28.66 12.02
N PHE A 407 35.08 29.59 11.08
CA PHE A 407 35.79 30.84 11.12
C PHE A 407 34.82 32.00 11.29
N ASP A 408 35.02 32.78 12.37
CA ASP A 408 34.35 34.03 12.70
C ASP A 408 32.82 34.00 12.49
N ASN A 409 32.21 32.81 12.73
CA ASN A 409 30.76 32.50 12.61
C ASN A 409 30.18 32.66 11.19
N TRP A 410 30.98 32.92 10.15
CA TRP A 410 30.46 33.06 8.79
C TRP A 410 30.95 31.99 7.79
N ALA A 411 32.09 31.30 8.03
CA ALA A 411 32.57 30.24 7.16
C ALA A 411 32.77 28.95 7.95
N TYR A 412 32.34 27.82 7.35
CA TYR A 412 32.45 26.49 7.95
C TYR A 412 32.93 25.48 6.91
N LEU A 413 33.83 24.62 7.35
CA LEU A 413 34.32 23.47 6.59
C LEU A 413 34.22 22.24 7.47
N GLU A 414 33.55 21.18 6.98
CA GLU A 414 33.44 19.92 7.69
C GLU A 414 33.90 18.77 6.81
N GLY A 415 34.65 17.84 7.42
CA GLY A 415 35.05 16.58 6.82
C GLY A 415 34.65 15.42 7.71
N THR A 416 34.18 14.32 7.08
CA THR A 416 33.92 13.05 7.78
C THR A 416 34.57 11.89 7.06
N ILE A 417 35.02 10.91 7.79
CA ILE A 417 35.48 9.63 7.25
C ILE A 417 34.96 8.51 8.16
N ARG A 418 34.35 7.50 7.57
CA ARG A 418 33.84 6.34 8.26
C ARG A 418 34.34 5.06 7.61
N GLN A 419 34.92 4.18 8.41
CA GLN A 419 35.12 2.78 8.03
C GLN A 419 33.96 1.97 8.59
N GLU A 420 33.35 1.14 7.76
CA GLU A 420 32.33 0.19 8.19
C GLU A 420 32.74 -1.24 7.81
N LYS A 421 32.43 -2.19 8.70
CA LYS A 421 32.58 -3.62 8.46
C LYS A 421 31.26 -4.32 8.74
N THR A 422 30.81 -5.20 7.84
CA THR A 422 29.53 -5.96 7.96
C THR A 422 29.74 -7.44 7.68
N SER A 423 29.07 -8.29 8.45
CA SER A 423 29.07 -9.74 8.23
C SER A 423 28.19 -10.21 7.06
N THR A 424 27.51 -9.32 6.36
CA THR A 424 26.71 -9.66 5.14
C THR A 424 27.56 -9.88 3.91
N LEU A 425 28.84 -9.54 3.97
CA LEU A 425 29.80 -9.66 2.88
C LEU A 425 30.90 -10.67 3.25
N ALA A 426 31.47 -11.33 2.25
CA ALA A 426 32.55 -12.26 2.44
C ALA A 426 33.83 -11.54 2.92
N ASP A 427 34.72 -12.29 3.59
CA ASP A 427 36.01 -11.78 4.03
C ASP A 427 36.82 -11.23 2.84
N GLY A 428 37.44 -10.07 3.06
CA GLY A 428 38.15 -9.31 2.01
C GLY A 428 37.29 -8.25 1.32
N ASN A 429 35.97 -8.41 1.28
CA ASN A 429 34.98 -7.45 0.72
C ASN A 429 34.09 -6.80 1.79
N ASN A 430 34.25 -7.17 3.05
CA ASN A 430 33.36 -6.78 4.15
C ASN A 430 33.67 -5.45 4.83
N SER A 431 34.70 -4.74 4.38
CA SER A 431 35.16 -3.46 4.94
C SER A 431 35.24 -2.38 3.88
N PHE A 432 34.67 -1.22 4.15
CA PHE A 432 34.63 -0.10 3.19
C PHE A 432 34.67 1.26 3.89
N TRP A 433 35.07 2.31 3.11
CA TRP A 433 35.25 3.66 3.58
C TRP A 433 34.25 4.62 2.96
N TYR A 434 33.70 5.50 3.77
CA TYR A 434 32.76 6.54 3.39
C TYR A 434 33.30 7.92 3.78
N PRO A 435 34.00 8.63 2.90
CA PRO A 435 34.39 10.02 3.11
C PRO A 435 33.27 10.98 2.76
N SER A 436 33.20 12.13 3.44
CA SER A 436 32.40 13.28 3.00
C SER A 436 33.12 14.60 3.36
N VAL A 437 32.81 15.65 2.58
CA VAL A 437 33.26 17.01 2.83
C VAL A 437 32.10 17.97 2.55
N SER A 438 31.92 18.96 3.40
CA SER A 438 30.95 20.04 3.19
C SER A 438 31.54 21.40 3.58
N ALA A 439 31.16 22.43 2.82
CA ALA A 439 31.51 23.82 3.11
C ALA A 439 30.27 24.69 3.11
N SER A 440 30.23 25.66 3.99
CA SER A 440 29.14 26.63 4.00
C SER A 440 29.60 28.03 4.41
N VAL A 441 28.93 29.03 3.84
CA VAL A 441 29.19 30.45 4.06
C VAL A 441 27.91 31.16 4.41
N LEU A 442 27.87 31.79 5.57
CA LEU A 442 26.81 32.71 5.99
C LEU A 442 27.17 34.08 5.44
N TYR A 443 26.74 34.40 4.24
CA TYR A 443 27.09 35.62 3.57
C TYR A 443 26.44 36.86 4.20
N THR A 444 25.36 36.72 4.97
CA THR A 444 24.83 37.82 5.78
C THR A 444 25.75 38.20 6.93
N GLU A 445 26.40 37.23 7.57
CA GLU A 445 27.39 37.48 8.60
C GLU A 445 28.70 38.04 7.97
N LEU A 446 29.09 37.55 6.82
CA LEU A 446 30.26 38.06 6.06
C LEU A 446 30.06 39.50 5.62
N LEU A 447 28.84 39.87 5.16
CA LEU A 447 28.54 41.20 4.67
C LEU A 447 28.18 42.18 5.79
N LYS A 448 27.74 41.66 6.95
CA LYS A 448 27.35 42.45 8.15
C LYS A 448 26.52 43.70 7.80
N ASP A 449 27.08 44.90 8.06
CA ASP A 449 26.39 46.17 7.89
C ASP A 449 26.03 46.51 6.41
N LYS A 450 26.57 45.77 5.43
CA LYS A 450 26.19 45.93 4.03
C LYS A 450 24.91 45.20 3.65
N CYS A 451 24.43 44.30 4.52
CA CYS A 451 23.15 43.59 4.28
C CYS A 451 21.98 44.51 4.63
N PRO A 452 20.94 44.61 3.79
CA PRO A 452 19.70 45.29 4.13
C PRO A 452 19.04 44.73 5.40
N LYS A 453 18.50 45.52 6.28
CA LYS A 453 17.85 45.09 7.53
C LYS A 453 16.71 44.12 7.35
N TRP A 454 16.09 44.08 6.17
CA TRP A 454 15.04 43.14 5.85
C TRP A 454 15.56 41.73 5.48
N TRP A 455 16.87 41.56 5.24
CA TRP A 455 17.50 40.30 4.93
C TRP A 455 18.24 39.76 6.18
N ASN A 456 17.57 38.89 6.92
CA ASN A 456 18.02 38.51 8.27
C ASN A 456 19.03 37.35 8.28
N TYR A 457 18.96 36.47 7.28
CA TYR A 457 19.79 35.27 7.20
C TYR A 457 20.02 34.88 5.76
N GLY A 458 21.22 34.54 5.43
CA GLY A 458 21.60 34.02 4.11
C GLY A 458 22.81 33.10 4.21
N LYS A 459 22.63 31.87 3.75
CA LYS A 459 23.63 30.81 3.77
C LYS A 459 23.68 30.12 2.40
N ILE A 460 24.89 29.86 1.91
CA ILE A 460 25.15 28.94 0.79
C ILE A 460 25.91 27.74 1.34
N ARG A 461 25.61 26.55 0.86
CA ARG A 461 26.30 25.30 1.22
C ARG A 461 26.58 24.46 -0.01
N ALA A 462 27.70 23.75 0.04
CA ALA A 462 28.07 22.74 -0.96
C ALA A 462 28.63 21.52 -0.24
N SER A 463 28.27 20.33 -0.70
CA SER A 463 28.74 19.08 -0.11
C SER A 463 29.00 18.01 -1.16
N TYR A 464 29.93 17.14 -0.82
CA TYR A 464 30.20 15.91 -1.52
C TYR A 464 30.35 14.78 -0.50
N GLY A 465 29.73 13.63 -0.77
CA GLY A 465 29.88 12.46 0.09
C GLY A 465 29.70 11.15 -0.65
N ILE A 466 30.27 10.10 -0.08
CA ILE A 466 30.05 8.72 -0.53
C ILE A 466 29.29 7.99 0.57
N VAL A 467 28.21 7.32 0.19
CA VAL A 467 27.48 6.38 1.05
C VAL A 467 27.34 5.05 0.32
N GLY A 468 27.19 3.97 1.05
CA GLY A 468 27.03 2.67 0.43
C GLY A 468 25.96 1.83 1.12
N ASN A 469 25.58 0.75 0.44
CA ASN A 469 24.65 -0.23 0.93
C ASN A 469 25.21 -1.63 0.70
N ALA A 470 25.03 -2.52 1.67
CA ALA A 470 25.47 -3.92 1.59
C ALA A 470 24.24 -4.82 1.28
N PRO A 471 24.45 -6.01 0.72
CA PRO A 471 23.35 -6.95 0.48
C PRO A 471 22.72 -7.42 1.78
N GLU A 472 21.54 -8.06 1.68
CA GLU A 472 20.92 -8.76 2.77
C GLU A 472 21.83 -9.90 3.31
N ILE A 473 21.52 -10.36 4.51
CA ILE A 473 22.31 -11.43 5.15
C ILE A 473 22.24 -12.74 4.34
N TYR A 474 23.32 -13.48 4.35
CA TYR A 474 23.51 -14.80 3.72
C TYR A 474 23.38 -14.81 2.16
N ARG A 475 23.35 -13.64 1.50
CA ARG A 475 23.25 -13.56 0.04
C ARG A 475 24.62 -13.61 -0.67
N ALA A 476 25.70 -13.31 0.06
CA ALA A 476 27.06 -13.39 -0.48
C ALA A 476 27.61 -14.84 -0.49
N ASN A 477 27.19 -15.68 0.41
CA ASN A 477 27.73 -17.04 0.58
C ASN A 477 26.83 -18.08 -0.07
N MET A 478 27.44 -19.11 -0.66
CA MET A 478 26.71 -20.26 -1.19
C MET A 478 26.31 -21.18 -0.03
N ALA A 479 25.01 -21.50 0.07
CA ALA A 479 24.50 -22.45 1.04
C ALA A 479 23.76 -23.59 0.32
N TYR A 480 23.86 -24.80 0.88
CA TYR A 480 23.05 -25.93 0.44
C TYR A 480 21.74 -25.94 1.21
N LYS A 481 20.65 -26.18 0.50
CA LYS A 481 19.34 -26.48 1.08
C LYS A 481 19.13 -27.99 1.17
N GLN A 482 18.35 -28.38 2.16
CA GLN A 482 17.89 -29.78 2.27
C GLN A 482 16.51 -29.92 1.64
N GLY A 483 16.33 -30.96 0.85
CA GLY A 483 15.06 -31.43 0.35
C GLY A 483 14.79 -32.86 0.78
N SER A 484 13.53 -33.27 0.76
CA SER A 484 13.12 -34.67 1.01
C SER A 484 12.51 -35.25 -0.26
N LEU A 485 12.95 -36.47 -0.64
CA LEU A 485 12.33 -37.23 -1.70
C LEU A 485 11.11 -37.99 -1.15
N ASN A 486 9.98 -37.77 -1.80
CA ASN A 486 8.69 -38.30 -1.39
C ASN A 486 8.55 -39.81 -1.69
N LYS A 487 9.19 -40.63 -0.89
CA LYS A 487 8.69 -41.98 -0.60
C LYS A 487 8.73 -42.13 0.92
N ASN A 488 7.63 -41.74 1.59
CA ASN A 488 7.49 -41.73 3.05
C ASN A 488 8.47 -40.79 3.81
N ASN A 489 8.85 -39.68 3.18
CA ASN A 489 9.82 -38.67 3.74
C ASN A 489 11.15 -39.29 4.23
N THR A 490 11.61 -40.40 3.66
CA THR A 490 12.69 -41.20 4.23
C THR A 490 14.08 -40.82 3.71
N TYR A 491 14.15 -40.04 2.62
CA TYR A 491 15.43 -39.67 2.03
C TYR A 491 15.57 -38.14 2.00
N THR A 492 16.60 -37.63 2.62
CA THR A 492 17.03 -36.22 2.52
C THR A 492 18.16 -36.11 1.50
N TYR A 493 18.15 -35.07 0.72
CA TYR A 493 19.23 -34.71 -0.19
C TYR A 493 19.60 -33.23 -0.01
N ALA A 494 20.86 -32.90 -0.27
CA ALA A 494 21.30 -31.52 -0.31
C ALA A 494 21.30 -31.04 -1.77
N PHE A 495 20.86 -29.80 -2.00
CA PHE A 495 20.88 -29.18 -3.31
C PHE A 495 21.30 -27.70 -3.20
N VAL A 496 21.82 -27.17 -4.32
CA VAL A 496 22.12 -25.74 -4.46
C VAL A 496 20.82 -24.97 -4.60
N ASP A 497 20.68 -23.86 -3.88
CA ASP A 497 19.50 -23.01 -3.97
C ASP A 497 19.32 -22.47 -5.39
N THR A 498 18.10 -22.07 -5.71
CA THR A 498 17.77 -21.37 -6.97
C THR A 498 18.54 -20.06 -7.12
N GLU A 499 18.94 -19.44 -6.00
CA GLU A 499 19.82 -18.28 -5.95
C GLU A 499 21.25 -18.71 -5.56
N ILE A 500 22.20 -18.42 -6.42
CA ILE A 500 23.61 -18.72 -6.19
C ILE A 500 24.25 -17.58 -5.40
N GLY A 501 24.95 -17.91 -4.31
CA GLY A 501 25.76 -16.96 -3.56
C GLY A 501 26.92 -16.42 -4.42
N ASN A 502 27.31 -15.16 -4.15
CA ASN A 502 28.43 -14.51 -4.83
C ASN A 502 29.35 -13.84 -3.79
N GLU A 503 30.47 -14.51 -3.48
CA GLU A 503 31.48 -14.00 -2.52
C GLU A 503 32.22 -12.75 -3.05
N GLY A 504 32.14 -12.49 -4.37
CA GLY A 504 32.73 -11.31 -5.02
C GLY A 504 31.92 -10.02 -4.84
N ILE A 505 30.73 -10.09 -4.24
CA ILE A 505 29.89 -8.90 -4.04
C ILE A 505 30.58 -7.85 -3.18
N LYS A 506 30.49 -6.60 -3.65
CA LYS A 506 30.94 -5.40 -2.95
C LYS A 506 29.75 -4.53 -2.59
N PRO A 507 29.87 -3.61 -1.62
CA PRO A 507 28.84 -2.63 -1.35
C PRO A 507 28.59 -1.73 -2.55
N GLU A 508 27.33 -1.38 -2.77
CA GLU A 508 26.94 -0.30 -3.67
C GLU A 508 27.56 1.02 -3.19
N LYS A 509 27.87 1.93 -4.11
CA LYS A 509 28.40 3.25 -3.80
C LYS A 509 27.56 4.34 -4.44
N LYS A 510 27.02 5.23 -3.62
CA LYS A 510 26.35 6.43 -4.05
C LYS A 510 27.25 7.63 -3.80
N HIS A 511 27.67 8.28 -4.87
CA HIS A 511 28.37 9.56 -4.86
C HIS A 511 27.33 10.67 -4.95
N GLU A 512 27.29 11.55 -3.96
CA GLU A 512 26.31 12.62 -3.90
C GLU A 512 26.99 13.99 -3.88
N TYR A 513 26.51 14.88 -4.73
CA TYR A 513 26.88 16.29 -4.81
C TYR A 513 25.65 17.12 -4.51
N GLU A 514 25.73 18.05 -3.58
CA GLU A 514 24.62 18.93 -3.23
C GLU A 514 25.09 20.40 -3.18
N LEU A 515 24.26 21.29 -3.72
CA LEU A 515 24.38 22.73 -3.58
C LEU A 515 23.08 23.28 -3.00
N GLY A 516 23.16 24.02 -1.88
CA GLY A 516 22.00 24.56 -1.18
C GLY A 516 22.12 26.04 -0.86
N ILE A 517 20.99 26.72 -0.87
CA ILE A 517 20.88 28.14 -0.49
C ILE A 517 19.69 28.25 0.49
N GLU A 518 19.93 28.90 1.62
CA GLU A 518 18.91 29.21 2.61
C GLU A 518 18.85 30.72 2.85
N ASN A 519 17.64 31.28 2.82
CA ASN A 519 17.42 32.70 3.09
C ASN A 519 16.24 32.92 4.02
N LYS A 520 16.36 33.94 4.91
CA LYS A 520 15.26 34.44 5.73
C LYS A 520 15.17 35.95 5.65
N PHE A 521 13.97 36.46 5.49
CA PHE A 521 13.68 37.88 5.25
C PHE A 521 12.62 38.41 6.20
N LEU A 522 12.52 39.73 6.32
CA LEU A 522 11.44 40.43 7.00
C LEU A 522 11.27 39.99 8.46
N ASN A 523 12.36 39.96 9.22
CA ASN A 523 12.40 39.46 10.61
C ASN A 523 11.95 37.99 10.70
N ASN A 524 12.44 37.14 9.81
CA ASN A 524 12.14 35.71 9.67
C ASN A 524 10.66 35.41 9.31
N ARG A 525 9.92 36.42 8.83
CA ARG A 525 8.52 36.22 8.39
C ARG A 525 8.42 35.54 7.03
N LEU A 526 9.49 35.55 6.24
CA LEU A 526 9.59 34.80 4.96
C LEU A 526 10.89 34.02 4.97
N GLY A 527 10.81 32.72 4.73
CA GLY A 527 11.97 31.84 4.59
C GLY A 527 11.88 31.00 3.32
N MET A 528 13.03 30.76 2.74
CA MET A 528 13.19 29.92 1.55
C MET A 528 14.45 29.07 1.70
N GLU A 529 14.33 27.78 1.41
CA GLU A 529 15.45 26.84 1.27
C GLU A 529 15.36 26.18 -0.10
N PHE A 530 16.46 26.19 -0.83
CA PHE A 530 16.59 25.56 -2.14
C PHE A 530 17.81 24.66 -2.13
N SER A 531 17.67 23.42 -2.63
CA SER A 531 18.77 22.48 -2.87
C SER A 531 18.70 21.92 -4.28
N TYR A 532 19.87 21.79 -4.89
CA TYR A 532 20.09 21.01 -6.07
C TYR A 532 21.02 19.84 -5.73
N TYR A 533 20.65 18.63 -6.12
CA TYR A 533 21.50 17.46 -5.92
C TYR A 533 21.74 16.68 -7.23
N TYR A 534 22.87 16.01 -7.27
CA TYR A 534 23.23 15.04 -8.29
C TYR A 534 23.84 13.81 -7.61
N ASN A 535 23.27 12.64 -7.87
CA ASN A 535 23.72 11.35 -7.33
C ASN A 535 24.16 10.45 -8.47
N ASP A 536 25.30 9.79 -8.28
CA ASP A 536 25.82 8.74 -9.16
C ASP A 536 25.95 7.45 -8.33
N ILE A 537 25.08 6.48 -8.60
CA ILE A 537 25.04 5.19 -7.91
C ILE A 537 25.78 4.20 -8.78
N LYS A 538 26.86 3.62 -8.25
CA LYS A 538 27.72 2.65 -8.91
C LYS A 538 27.72 1.32 -8.20
N ASP A 539 28.06 0.27 -8.92
CA ASP A 539 28.14 -1.08 -8.38
C ASP A 539 26.80 -1.53 -7.73
N GLN A 540 25.65 -1.08 -8.30
CA GLN A 540 24.34 -1.43 -7.77
C GLN A 540 24.16 -2.95 -7.74
N ILE A 541 23.72 -3.48 -6.61
CA ILE A 541 23.49 -4.91 -6.41
C ILE A 541 22.14 -5.28 -7.01
N LEU A 542 22.18 -5.97 -8.12
CA LEU A 542 20.99 -6.44 -8.83
C LEU A 542 21.01 -7.96 -8.97
N GLN A 543 19.83 -8.56 -8.93
CA GLN A 543 19.66 -9.98 -9.21
C GLN A 543 19.57 -10.17 -10.72
N THR A 544 20.40 -11.05 -11.26
CA THR A 544 20.42 -11.42 -12.66
C THR A 544 20.15 -12.91 -12.84
N SER A 545 19.66 -13.30 -14.01
CA SER A 545 19.50 -14.71 -14.36
C SER A 545 20.85 -15.39 -14.49
N ALA A 546 20.99 -16.59 -13.94
CA ALA A 546 22.15 -17.45 -14.10
C ALA A 546 21.85 -18.57 -15.10
N ALA A 547 22.87 -19.01 -15.83
CA ALA A 547 22.72 -20.17 -16.71
C ALA A 547 22.36 -21.42 -15.88
N ALA A 548 21.41 -22.21 -16.33
CA ALA A 548 20.96 -23.41 -15.61
C ALA A 548 22.10 -24.41 -15.34
N SER A 549 23.15 -24.40 -16.17
CA SER A 549 24.36 -25.20 -15.99
C SER A 549 25.18 -24.82 -14.74
N MET A 550 24.95 -23.65 -14.15
CA MET A 550 25.58 -23.23 -12.89
C MET A 550 24.89 -23.81 -11.63
N GLY A 551 23.82 -24.57 -11.81
CA GLY A 551 23.06 -25.20 -10.71
C GLY A 551 22.01 -24.32 -10.06
N GLY A 552 21.89 -23.04 -10.40
CA GLY A 552 20.87 -22.12 -9.92
C GLY A 552 20.27 -21.28 -11.05
N ARG A 553 19.24 -20.49 -10.75
CA ARG A 553 18.53 -19.68 -11.74
C ARG A 553 18.87 -18.20 -11.69
N SER A 554 19.39 -17.72 -10.58
CA SER A 554 19.72 -16.32 -10.35
C SER A 554 20.94 -16.13 -9.46
N MET A 555 21.59 -14.96 -9.57
CA MET A 555 22.75 -14.57 -8.79
C MET A 555 22.73 -13.06 -8.55
N LEU A 556 23.17 -12.59 -7.38
CA LEU A 556 23.41 -11.18 -7.13
C LEU A 556 24.75 -10.74 -7.72
N MET A 557 24.77 -9.60 -8.39
CA MET A 557 25.97 -9.02 -8.98
C MET A 557 25.98 -7.49 -8.82
N ASN A 558 27.18 -6.90 -8.78
CA ASN A 558 27.37 -5.45 -8.85
C ASN A 558 27.40 -5.01 -10.33
N ILE A 559 26.23 -4.76 -10.93
CA ILE A 559 26.09 -4.60 -12.38
C ILE A 559 25.31 -3.35 -12.83
N GLY A 560 24.79 -2.57 -11.90
CA GLY A 560 23.98 -1.40 -12.23
C GLY A 560 24.70 -0.08 -11.98
N GLU A 561 24.48 0.89 -12.89
CA GLU A 561 24.77 2.30 -12.67
C GLU A 561 23.51 3.13 -12.90
N LEU A 562 23.19 3.98 -11.94
CA LEU A 562 22.01 4.84 -11.97
C LEU A 562 22.39 6.25 -11.54
N THR A 563 21.91 7.25 -12.27
CA THR A 563 22.04 8.65 -11.85
C THR A 563 20.69 9.23 -11.44
N ASN A 564 20.70 10.08 -10.40
CA ASN A 564 19.57 10.90 -10.02
C ASN A 564 20.00 12.36 -9.94
N LYS A 565 19.17 13.26 -10.43
CA LYS A 565 19.33 14.69 -10.23
C LYS A 565 18.00 15.31 -9.86
N GLY A 566 18.03 16.26 -8.96
CA GLY A 566 16.78 16.84 -8.49
C GLY A 566 16.95 18.21 -7.84
N ILE A 567 15.79 18.80 -7.60
CA ILE A 567 15.62 20.08 -6.94
C ILE A 567 14.66 19.89 -5.78
N GLU A 568 15.02 20.45 -4.64
CA GLU A 568 14.14 20.57 -3.48
C GLU A 568 13.97 22.04 -3.12
N LEU A 569 12.73 22.47 -2.89
CA LEU A 569 12.38 23.81 -2.50
C LEU A 569 11.42 23.75 -1.30
N SER A 570 11.73 24.51 -0.26
CA SER A 570 10.86 24.76 0.88
C SER A 570 10.70 26.27 1.08
N VAL A 571 9.45 26.70 1.26
CA VAL A 571 9.12 28.11 1.48
C VAL A 571 8.11 28.20 2.61
N TYR A 572 8.31 29.14 3.51
CA TYR A 572 7.29 29.54 4.48
C TYR A 572 7.15 31.04 4.54
N GLY A 573 5.95 31.50 4.88
CA GLY A 573 5.65 32.91 5.05
C GLY A 573 4.62 33.16 6.16
N THR A 574 4.78 34.22 6.92
CA THR A 574 3.85 34.66 7.94
C THR A 574 3.30 36.05 7.54
N PRO A 575 2.28 36.09 6.65
CA PRO A 575 1.74 37.36 6.14
C PRO A 575 1.18 38.25 7.24
N ILE A 576 0.52 37.65 8.22
CA ILE A 576 -0.09 38.34 9.35
C ILE A 576 0.53 37.82 10.65
N GLN A 577 1.09 38.74 11.44
CA GLN A 577 1.60 38.47 12.76
C GLN A 577 1.38 39.68 13.64
N ASN A 578 0.42 39.58 14.56
CA ASN A 578 0.14 40.60 15.55
C ASN A 578 -0.36 39.94 16.86
N LYS A 579 -0.84 40.70 17.80
CA LYS A 579 -1.27 40.22 19.12
C LYS A 579 -2.38 39.17 19.05
N ASP A 580 -3.35 39.36 18.15
CA ASP A 580 -4.56 38.52 18.05
C ASP A 580 -4.47 37.50 16.91
N TRP A 581 -3.75 37.81 15.84
CA TRP A 581 -3.66 37.00 14.61
C TRP A 581 -2.23 36.53 14.33
N ASN A 582 -2.10 35.27 14.01
CA ASN A 582 -0.90 34.72 13.40
C ASN A 582 -1.34 33.84 12.25
N TRP A 583 -0.92 34.17 11.02
CA TRP A 583 -1.20 33.38 9.83
C TRP A 583 0.09 32.94 9.17
N GLU A 584 0.32 31.66 9.14
CA GLU A 584 1.47 31.03 8.50
C GLU A 584 1.04 30.23 7.26
N LEU A 585 1.78 30.37 6.20
CA LEU A 585 1.70 29.57 4.97
C LEU A 585 3.02 28.83 4.80
N ARG A 586 2.97 27.57 4.41
CA ARG A 586 4.16 26.75 4.12
C ARG A 586 3.93 25.89 2.88
N GLY A 587 5.01 25.66 2.14
CA GLY A 587 5.00 24.80 0.96
C GLY A 587 6.37 24.18 0.74
N ASN A 588 6.39 22.98 0.21
CA ASN A 588 7.58 22.30 -0.27
C ASN A 588 7.29 21.56 -1.56
N LEU A 589 8.32 21.37 -2.34
CA LEU A 589 8.29 20.53 -3.54
C LEU A 589 9.65 19.85 -3.74
N ALA A 590 9.60 18.66 -4.30
CA ALA A 590 10.76 17.91 -4.77
C ALA A 590 10.52 17.46 -6.20
N TRP A 591 11.47 17.74 -7.08
CA TRP A 591 11.52 17.24 -8.43
C TRP A 591 12.73 16.33 -8.57
N ASN A 592 12.57 15.15 -9.16
CA ASN A 592 13.64 14.19 -9.40
C ASN A 592 13.57 13.61 -10.81
N LYS A 593 14.74 13.43 -11.41
CA LYS A 593 14.91 12.68 -12.64
C LYS A 593 16.02 11.64 -12.45
N ASN A 594 15.66 10.36 -12.61
CA ASN A 594 16.61 9.27 -12.66
C ASN A 594 16.95 8.87 -14.10
N THR A 595 18.10 8.21 -14.30
CA THR A 595 18.51 7.63 -15.59
C THR A 595 19.38 6.42 -15.34
N VAL A 596 19.01 5.28 -15.92
CA VAL A 596 19.81 4.05 -15.92
C VAL A 596 20.98 4.26 -16.87
N LYS A 597 22.20 4.20 -16.37
CA LYS A 597 23.42 4.42 -17.17
C LYS A 597 23.98 3.13 -17.73
N LYS A 598 23.91 2.08 -16.91
CA LYS A 598 24.48 0.78 -17.28
C LYS A 598 23.73 -0.33 -16.54
N LEU A 599 23.55 -1.46 -17.19
CA LEU A 599 23.21 -2.76 -16.60
C LEU A 599 24.38 -3.72 -16.80
N ALA A 600 24.17 -5.04 -16.61
CA ALA A 600 25.19 -6.05 -16.90
C ALA A 600 25.64 -5.97 -18.36
N ASP A 601 26.87 -6.40 -18.64
CA ASP A 601 27.36 -6.48 -20.01
C ASP A 601 26.48 -7.40 -20.87
N GLY A 602 25.98 -6.86 -21.97
CA GLY A 602 25.01 -7.55 -22.85
C GLY A 602 23.56 -7.52 -22.37
N LEU A 603 23.23 -6.76 -21.32
CA LEU A 603 21.87 -6.55 -20.82
C LEU A 603 21.48 -5.07 -20.96
N ASP A 604 20.62 -4.76 -21.91
CA ASP A 604 20.12 -3.39 -22.13
C ASP A 604 18.79 -3.12 -21.42
N VAL A 605 18.10 -4.16 -20.98
CA VAL A 605 16.77 -4.11 -20.36
C VAL A 605 16.73 -4.99 -19.12
N LEU A 606 16.24 -4.43 -18.01
CA LEU A 606 15.92 -5.16 -16.78
C LEU A 606 14.42 -5.14 -16.58
N SER A 607 13.77 -6.30 -16.64
CA SER A 607 12.36 -6.45 -16.31
C SER A 607 12.20 -6.66 -14.80
N HIS A 608 11.40 -5.79 -14.16
CA HIS A 608 11.11 -5.88 -12.72
C HIS A 608 9.87 -6.72 -12.44
N GLN A 609 8.87 -6.61 -13.32
CA GLN A 609 7.63 -7.37 -13.23
C GLN A 609 6.91 -7.45 -14.58
N THR A 610 6.27 -8.58 -14.82
CA THR A 610 5.43 -8.81 -16.00
C THR A 610 4.02 -9.23 -15.56
N PHE A 611 3.03 -8.85 -16.37
CA PHE A 611 1.63 -9.15 -16.13
C PHE A 611 1.05 -9.94 -17.29
N ASP A 612 0.19 -10.89 -16.98
CA ASP A 612 -0.63 -11.66 -17.93
C ASP A 612 0.15 -12.11 -19.18
N GLY A 613 1.22 -12.88 -18.94
CA GLY A 613 2.05 -13.42 -20.03
C GLY A 613 2.88 -12.39 -20.78
N GLY A 614 3.10 -11.21 -20.20
CA GLY A 614 3.91 -10.13 -20.78
C GLY A 614 3.08 -9.09 -21.55
N ALA A 615 1.76 -9.07 -21.38
CA ALA A 615 0.90 -8.05 -22.01
C ALA A 615 1.26 -6.63 -21.53
N ALA A 616 1.69 -6.50 -20.29
CA ALA A 616 2.36 -5.32 -19.75
C ALA A 616 3.57 -5.70 -18.91
N SER A 617 4.56 -4.81 -18.81
CA SER A 617 5.76 -5.01 -18.01
C SER A 617 6.28 -3.68 -17.45
N LEU A 618 6.86 -3.76 -16.26
CA LEU A 618 7.61 -2.69 -15.63
C LEU A 618 9.09 -2.95 -15.87
N GLU A 619 9.76 -2.08 -16.62
CA GLU A 619 11.10 -2.30 -17.12
C GLU A 619 12.02 -1.09 -16.86
N SER A 620 13.33 -1.34 -16.87
CA SER A 620 14.37 -0.31 -16.89
C SER A 620 15.26 -0.52 -18.09
N HIS A 621 15.33 0.47 -18.97
CA HIS A 621 16.15 0.44 -20.18
C HIS A 621 17.39 1.35 -19.99
N VAL A 622 18.54 0.93 -20.54
CA VAL A 622 19.76 1.75 -20.54
C VAL A 622 19.50 3.06 -21.30
N GLY A 623 19.85 4.18 -20.70
CA GLY A 623 19.63 5.52 -21.25
C GLY A 623 18.29 6.16 -20.86
N GLU A 624 17.34 5.38 -20.29
CA GLU A 624 16.02 5.83 -19.91
C GLU A 624 15.83 5.91 -18.38
N SER A 625 14.64 6.29 -17.97
CA SER A 625 14.25 6.32 -16.54
C SER A 625 14.04 4.91 -16.01
N MET A 626 14.33 4.70 -14.73
CA MET A 626 13.96 3.47 -14.05
C MET A 626 12.44 3.36 -13.95
N GLY A 627 11.91 2.16 -14.20
CA GLY A 627 10.51 1.86 -14.00
C GLY A 627 9.57 2.40 -15.09
N ASP A 628 9.95 2.25 -16.33
CA ASP A 628 9.10 2.52 -17.47
C ASP A 628 8.08 1.40 -17.69
N TRP A 629 6.84 1.78 -18.00
CA TRP A 629 5.78 0.87 -18.36
C TRP A 629 5.80 0.59 -19.87
N TYR A 630 5.84 -0.69 -20.22
CA TYR A 630 5.75 -1.19 -21.57
C TYR A 630 4.53 -2.07 -21.73
N ALA A 631 3.74 -1.84 -22.78
CA ALA A 631 2.54 -2.63 -23.09
C ALA A 631 2.31 -2.67 -24.61
N TYR A 632 1.53 -3.66 -25.05
CA TYR A 632 0.98 -3.63 -26.39
C TYR A 632 -0.03 -2.50 -26.52
N THR A 633 -0.04 -1.79 -27.65
CA THR A 633 -0.94 -0.68 -27.94
C THR A 633 -1.94 -1.07 -29.01
N TRP A 634 -2.89 -0.18 -29.30
CA TRP A 634 -3.84 -0.36 -30.39
C TRP A 634 -3.20 0.02 -31.72
N LYS A 635 -3.46 -0.76 -32.78
CA LYS A 635 -3.09 -0.36 -34.14
C LYS A 635 -3.86 0.89 -34.56
N THR A 636 -3.15 1.84 -35.19
CA THR A 636 -3.72 3.07 -35.74
C THR A 636 -3.26 3.27 -37.18
N ASP A 637 -4.08 3.95 -37.98
CA ASP A 637 -3.66 4.47 -39.27
C ASP A 637 -2.74 5.72 -39.12
N ASP A 638 -2.23 6.23 -40.24
CA ASP A 638 -1.37 7.43 -40.27
C ASP A 638 -2.07 8.71 -39.75
N LYS A 639 -3.40 8.70 -39.62
CA LYS A 639 -4.21 9.81 -39.10
C LYS A 639 -4.54 9.63 -37.61
N GLY A 640 -4.12 8.52 -36.99
CA GLY A 640 -4.40 8.19 -35.60
C GLY A 640 -5.78 7.57 -35.35
N ASN A 641 -6.51 7.13 -36.39
CA ASN A 641 -7.74 6.38 -36.22
C ASN A 641 -7.42 4.92 -35.85
N TYR A 642 -8.15 4.35 -34.89
CA TYR A 642 -8.02 2.94 -34.56
C TYR A 642 -8.41 2.04 -35.74
N ILE A 643 -7.61 0.98 -35.98
CA ILE A 643 -7.90 -0.03 -36.98
C ILE A 643 -8.82 -1.08 -36.38
N ILE A 644 -9.91 -1.36 -37.07
CA ILE A 644 -10.96 -2.30 -36.67
C ILE A 644 -10.84 -3.56 -37.53
N GLY A 645 -10.83 -4.72 -36.87
CA GLY A 645 -10.82 -6.01 -37.52
C GLY A 645 -12.15 -6.42 -38.14
N ALA A 646 -12.16 -7.54 -38.82
CA ALA A 646 -13.35 -8.13 -39.44
C ALA A 646 -14.43 -8.53 -38.42
N ASP A 647 -14.03 -8.67 -37.14
CA ASP A 647 -14.92 -8.90 -36.00
C ASP A 647 -15.59 -7.63 -35.45
N GLY A 648 -15.28 -6.45 -36.01
CA GLY A 648 -15.81 -5.17 -35.56
C GLY A 648 -15.09 -4.58 -34.32
N LEU A 649 -13.96 -5.16 -33.92
CA LEU A 649 -13.22 -4.78 -32.71
C LEU A 649 -11.86 -4.19 -33.06
N ARG A 650 -11.28 -3.40 -32.12
CA ARG A 650 -9.93 -2.85 -32.29
C ARG A 650 -8.89 -3.96 -32.36
N ILE A 651 -7.89 -3.76 -33.18
CA ILE A 651 -6.75 -4.67 -33.29
C ILE A 651 -5.61 -4.16 -32.40
N ALA A 652 -5.12 -5.01 -31.51
CA ALA A 652 -3.91 -4.73 -30.75
C ALA A 652 -2.66 -4.91 -31.61
N ASP A 653 -1.71 -3.98 -31.53
CA ASP A 653 -0.38 -4.16 -32.10
C ASP A 653 0.46 -5.03 -31.19
N LYS A 654 0.63 -6.28 -31.58
CA LYS A 654 1.41 -7.30 -30.82
C LYS A 654 2.79 -7.53 -31.38
N THR A 655 3.24 -6.69 -32.33
CA THR A 655 4.59 -6.83 -32.91
C THR A 655 5.66 -6.48 -31.89
N GLU A 656 5.44 -5.43 -31.13
CA GLU A 656 6.33 -5.01 -30.03
C GLU A 656 5.55 -4.28 -28.94
N ARG A 657 6.11 -4.24 -27.74
CA ARG A 657 5.58 -3.43 -26.63
C ARG A 657 6.15 -2.03 -26.73
N HIS A 658 5.29 -1.05 -26.57
CA HIS A 658 5.67 0.38 -26.57
C HIS A 658 5.69 0.93 -25.15
N LYS A 659 6.53 1.94 -24.94
CA LYS A 659 6.55 2.70 -23.70
C LYS A 659 5.24 3.50 -23.54
N VAL A 660 4.46 3.21 -22.51
CA VAL A 660 3.14 3.79 -22.27
C VAL A 660 3.06 4.64 -21.01
N GLY A 661 4.09 4.62 -20.17
CA GLY A 661 4.13 5.40 -18.94
C GLY A 661 5.43 5.23 -18.16
N ASN A 662 5.50 5.87 -16.99
CA ASN A 662 6.63 5.71 -16.05
C ASN A 662 6.10 5.73 -14.61
N ALA A 663 6.54 4.75 -13.79
CA ALA A 663 6.09 4.58 -12.42
C ALA A 663 6.65 5.66 -11.46
N MET A 664 7.73 6.33 -11.83
CA MET A 664 8.36 7.33 -10.98
C MET A 664 7.63 8.67 -11.04
N PRO A 665 7.25 9.27 -9.91
CA PRO A 665 6.66 10.60 -9.90
C PRO A 665 7.68 11.63 -10.38
N LYS A 666 7.22 12.57 -11.19
CA LYS A 666 8.04 13.70 -11.66
C LYS A 666 8.25 14.73 -10.56
N MET A 667 7.21 14.96 -9.76
CA MET A 667 7.23 15.96 -8.70
C MET A 667 6.31 15.51 -7.56
N THR A 668 6.77 15.72 -6.32
CA THR A 668 5.97 15.55 -5.10
C THR A 668 6.17 16.75 -4.20
N GLY A 669 5.20 17.02 -3.35
CA GLY A 669 5.31 18.13 -2.40
C GLY A 669 4.07 18.27 -1.55
N GLY A 670 4.05 19.33 -0.75
CA GLY A 670 2.93 19.66 0.10
C GLY A 670 2.83 21.14 0.35
N PHE A 671 1.66 21.57 0.75
CA PHE A 671 1.42 22.93 1.23
C PHE A 671 0.45 22.93 2.39
N GLY A 672 0.50 23.95 3.21
CA GLY A 672 -0.37 24.02 4.37
C GLY A 672 -0.50 25.45 4.90
N THR A 673 -1.49 25.63 5.73
CA THR A 673 -1.75 26.89 6.42
C THR A 673 -2.02 26.63 7.88
N SER A 674 -1.54 27.55 8.75
CA SER A 674 -1.87 27.61 10.16
C SER A 674 -2.37 29.01 10.46
N LEU A 675 -3.63 29.13 10.83
CA LEU A 675 -4.27 30.39 11.17
C LEU A 675 -4.67 30.38 12.64
N ARG A 676 -4.09 31.28 13.42
CA ARG A 676 -4.41 31.47 14.84
C ARG A 676 -5.10 32.81 15.05
N TYR A 677 -6.22 32.76 15.70
CA TYR A 677 -6.96 33.93 16.11
C TYR A 677 -7.30 33.82 17.59
N LYS A 678 -6.62 34.61 18.44
CA LYS A 678 -6.75 34.52 19.90
C LYS A 678 -6.58 33.08 20.38
N ASN A 679 -7.67 32.47 20.86
CA ASN A 679 -7.69 31.11 21.40
C ASN A 679 -8.01 30.03 20.36
N TRP A 680 -8.34 30.39 19.13
CA TRP A 680 -8.63 29.49 18.04
C TRP A 680 -7.39 29.21 17.20
N ALA A 681 -7.25 27.98 16.75
CA ALA A 681 -6.24 27.58 15.78
C ALA A 681 -6.88 26.70 14.71
N LEU A 682 -6.73 27.09 13.43
CA LEU A 682 -7.09 26.29 12.26
C LEU A 682 -5.81 25.88 11.54
N ASP A 683 -5.59 24.58 11.43
CA ASP A 683 -4.48 24.00 10.69
C ASP A 683 -5.04 23.18 9.52
N MET A 684 -4.47 23.38 8.32
CA MET A 684 -4.80 22.59 7.13
C MET A 684 -3.52 22.16 6.43
N SER A 685 -3.48 20.92 6.00
CA SER A 685 -2.36 20.38 5.23
C SER A 685 -2.83 19.64 3.99
N PHE A 686 -2.08 19.82 2.92
CA PHE A 686 -2.31 19.22 1.61
C PHE A 686 -1.00 18.66 1.10
N ASP A 687 -1.07 17.61 0.31
CA ASP A 687 0.05 17.14 -0.48
C ASP A 687 -0.37 16.93 -1.94
N PHE A 688 0.62 16.85 -2.79
CA PHE A 688 0.42 16.60 -4.20
C PHE A 688 1.50 15.67 -4.77
N ARG A 689 1.10 14.95 -5.79
CA ARG A 689 1.97 14.15 -6.65
C ARG A 689 1.64 14.47 -8.10
N ILE A 690 2.67 14.65 -8.92
CA ILE A 690 2.56 14.86 -10.37
C ILE A 690 3.31 13.74 -11.07
N GLY A 691 2.61 12.98 -11.93
CA GLY A 691 3.15 11.82 -12.63
C GLY A 691 3.26 10.59 -11.72
N GLY A 692 3.95 9.59 -12.20
CA GLY A 692 4.03 8.26 -11.58
C GLY A 692 2.83 7.43 -11.99
N ASP A 693 2.91 6.85 -13.20
CA ASP A 693 1.84 6.04 -13.77
C ASP A 693 1.77 4.68 -13.08
N VAL A 694 0.57 4.17 -12.89
CA VAL A 694 0.33 2.91 -12.18
C VAL A 694 -0.50 1.95 -13.03
N PHE A 695 -0.25 0.67 -12.88
CA PHE A 695 -1.09 -0.36 -13.47
C PHE A 695 -2.35 -0.54 -12.64
N ASN A 696 -3.51 -0.19 -13.19
CA ASN A 696 -4.82 -0.27 -12.55
C ASN A 696 -5.58 -1.51 -13.02
N GLN A 697 -5.10 -2.69 -12.62
CA GLN A 697 -5.72 -3.98 -12.94
C GLN A 697 -7.17 -4.08 -12.43
N PRO A 698 -7.52 -3.61 -11.20
CA PRO A 698 -8.91 -3.65 -10.75
C PRO A 698 -9.86 -2.87 -11.67
N TRP A 699 -9.43 -1.70 -12.16
CA TRP A 699 -10.24 -0.93 -13.11
C TRP A 699 -10.43 -1.70 -14.41
N GLN A 700 -9.39 -2.32 -14.95
CA GLN A 700 -9.47 -3.13 -16.16
C GLN A 700 -10.50 -4.25 -16.01
N TYR A 701 -10.46 -5.00 -14.92
CA TYR A 701 -11.41 -6.09 -14.67
C TYR A 701 -12.84 -5.61 -14.44
N MET A 702 -13.02 -4.45 -13.79
CA MET A 702 -14.35 -3.85 -13.62
C MET A 702 -14.92 -3.30 -14.92
N MET A 703 -14.07 -2.83 -15.84
CA MET A 703 -14.46 -2.45 -17.21
C MET A 703 -14.94 -3.68 -17.98
N ASP A 704 -14.19 -4.77 -17.97
CA ASP A 704 -14.56 -6.03 -18.59
C ASP A 704 -15.87 -6.59 -18.03
N ALA A 705 -15.98 -6.66 -16.70
CA ALA A 705 -17.18 -7.15 -16.03
C ALA A 705 -18.40 -6.24 -16.16
N GLY A 706 -18.23 -5.01 -16.66
CA GLY A 706 -19.33 -4.06 -16.81
C GLY A 706 -19.84 -3.46 -15.51
N ASN A 707 -19.10 -3.61 -14.41
CA ASN A 707 -19.56 -3.30 -13.05
C ASN A 707 -19.53 -1.82 -12.68
N ILE A 708 -18.86 -0.98 -13.46
CA ILE A 708 -18.70 0.45 -13.18
C ILE A 708 -19.35 1.31 -14.24
N LYS A 709 -19.64 2.57 -13.90
CA LYS A 709 -20.34 3.50 -14.77
C LYS A 709 -19.66 3.70 -16.14
N ASP A 710 -18.32 3.76 -16.15
CA ASP A 710 -17.55 3.93 -17.41
C ASP A 710 -17.72 2.75 -18.37
N ALA A 711 -18.12 1.58 -17.87
CA ALA A 711 -18.30 0.36 -18.64
C ALA A 711 -19.73 0.15 -19.18
N VAL A 712 -20.68 1.01 -18.79
CA VAL A 712 -22.09 0.82 -19.14
C VAL A 712 -22.31 0.82 -20.64
N GLY A 713 -21.95 1.89 -21.35
CA GLY A 713 -22.16 2.04 -22.79
C GLY A 713 -23.60 1.85 -23.25
N ALA A 714 -23.80 1.58 -24.54
CA ALA A 714 -25.10 1.31 -25.11
C ALA A 714 -25.43 -0.20 -25.04
N ARG A 715 -26.39 -0.56 -24.21
CA ARG A 715 -26.80 -1.96 -23.96
C ARG A 715 -28.28 -2.23 -24.26
N ASP A 716 -29.02 -1.19 -24.61
CA ASP A 716 -30.40 -1.23 -25.07
C ASP A 716 -30.71 0.02 -25.86
N ALA A 717 -31.88 0.05 -26.51
CA ALA A 717 -32.33 1.23 -27.28
C ALA A 717 -32.40 2.50 -26.41
N ALA A 718 -32.76 2.39 -25.13
CA ALA A 718 -32.86 3.53 -24.22
C ALA A 718 -31.48 4.15 -23.90
N SER A 719 -30.42 3.37 -23.93
CA SER A 719 -29.04 3.85 -23.80
C SER A 719 -28.34 4.14 -25.14
N GLY A 720 -29.06 4.10 -26.25
CA GLY A 720 -28.54 4.40 -27.59
C GLY A 720 -28.11 3.20 -28.42
N GLY A 721 -28.50 2.00 -28.02
CA GLY A 721 -28.23 0.77 -28.76
C GLY A 721 -28.93 0.72 -30.12
N LEU A 722 -28.22 0.15 -31.10
CA LEU A 722 -28.73 -0.04 -32.45
C LEU A 722 -29.58 -1.31 -32.54
N PHE A 723 -30.65 -1.24 -33.36
CA PHE A 723 -31.47 -2.41 -33.66
C PHE A 723 -30.83 -3.26 -34.76
N TYR A 724 -30.82 -4.58 -34.57
CA TYR A 724 -30.32 -5.55 -35.54
C TYR A 724 -30.92 -6.94 -35.29
N TYR A 725 -30.81 -7.82 -36.29
CA TYR A 725 -31.03 -9.26 -36.16
C TYR A 725 -29.92 -10.02 -36.87
N SER A 726 -29.73 -11.28 -36.53
CA SER A 726 -28.79 -12.16 -37.21
C SER A 726 -29.57 -13.17 -38.07
N THR A 727 -29.11 -13.39 -39.28
CA THR A 727 -29.63 -14.46 -40.19
C THR A 727 -29.00 -15.82 -39.90
N ALA A 728 -28.01 -15.87 -39.02
CA ALA A 728 -27.38 -17.10 -38.51
C ALA A 728 -27.91 -17.45 -37.14
N ASP A 729 -27.81 -18.74 -36.75
CA ASP A 729 -28.17 -19.22 -35.44
C ASP A 729 -27.22 -18.66 -34.34
N ASP A 730 -26.10 -18.11 -34.75
CA ASP A 730 -25.05 -17.58 -33.89
C ASP A 730 -24.72 -16.12 -34.26
N VAL A 731 -25.05 -15.18 -33.40
CA VAL A 731 -24.83 -13.73 -33.58
C VAL A 731 -23.34 -13.35 -33.64
N SER A 732 -22.41 -14.24 -33.25
CA SER A 732 -20.98 -14.00 -33.42
C SER A 732 -20.55 -14.01 -34.90
N LYS A 733 -21.37 -14.54 -35.80
CA LYS A 733 -21.15 -14.50 -37.26
C LYS A 733 -21.51 -13.13 -37.83
N LYS A 734 -20.60 -12.18 -37.73
CA LYS A 734 -20.81 -10.74 -38.03
C LYS A 734 -21.35 -10.49 -39.44
N GLY A 735 -20.99 -11.31 -40.46
CA GLY A 735 -21.50 -11.22 -41.80
C GLY A 735 -23.00 -11.52 -41.99
N SER A 736 -23.65 -12.10 -40.96
CA SER A 736 -25.07 -12.40 -40.90
C SER A 736 -25.91 -11.33 -40.17
N ILE A 737 -25.28 -10.29 -39.61
CA ILE A 737 -25.96 -9.23 -38.86
C ILE A 737 -26.58 -8.23 -39.85
N VAL A 738 -27.88 -7.99 -39.71
CA VAL A 738 -28.65 -7.03 -40.48
C VAL A 738 -29.12 -5.91 -39.58
N ARG A 739 -28.69 -4.67 -39.87
CA ARG A 739 -29.17 -3.47 -39.16
C ARG A 739 -30.61 -3.20 -39.48
N VAL A 740 -31.40 -2.84 -38.45
CA VAL A 740 -32.81 -2.53 -38.57
C VAL A 740 -33.00 -1.04 -38.33
N ASP A 741 -33.81 -0.39 -39.18
CA ASP A 741 -34.26 0.99 -38.98
C ASP A 741 -35.30 0.98 -37.83
N PRO A 742 -35.09 1.70 -36.73
CA PRO A 742 -36.07 1.77 -35.63
C PRO A 742 -37.46 2.21 -36.07
N SER A 743 -37.60 3.02 -37.14
CA SER A 743 -38.88 3.50 -37.67
C SER A 743 -39.74 2.38 -38.28
N THR A 744 -39.11 1.24 -38.62
CA THR A 744 -39.82 0.07 -39.19
C THR A 744 -40.37 -0.87 -38.12
N ILE A 745 -40.03 -0.64 -36.85
CA ILE A 745 -40.46 -1.47 -35.72
C ILE A 745 -41.54 -0.72 -34.94
N SER A 746 -42.78 -1.22 -34.97
CA SER A 746 -43.84 -0.71 -34.11
C SER A 746 -43.92 -1.59 -32.84
N ASN A 747 -43.90 -0.96 -31.64
CA ASN A 747 -44.05 -1.64 -30.36
C ASN A 747 -43.00 -2.73 -30.07
N TYR A 748 -41.71 -2.34 -30.24
CA TYR A 748 -40.62 -3.27 -29.91
C TYR A 748 -40.74 -3.86 -28.49
N LYS A 749 -40.61 -5.18 -28.40
CA LYS A 749 -40.50 -5.91 -27.16
C LYS A 749 -39.30 -6.84 -27.22
N ARG A 750 -38.36 -6.63 -26.35
CA ARG A 750 -37.18 -7.45 -26.27
C ARG A 750 -37.52 -8.92 -25.99
N GLY A 751 -36.99 -9.85 -26.77
CA GLY A 751 -37.25 -11.28 -26.68
C GLY A 751 -38.57 -11.74 -27.33
N GLU A 752 -39.40 -10.84 -27.89
CA GLU A 752 -40.63 -11.18 -28.58
C GLU A 752 -40.64 -10.73 -30.07
N THR A 753 -40.10 -9.51 -30.32
CA THR A 753 -40.14 -8.96 -31.69
C THR A 753 -39.22 -9.72 -32.62
N LYS A 754 -39.77 -10.16 -33.77
CA LYS A 754 -39.02 -10.93 -34.80
C LYS A 754 -39.17 -10.26 -36.16
N ILE A 755 -38.12 -10.36 -36.98
CA ILE A 755 -38.08 -10.05 -38.40
C ILE A 755 -37.55 -11.29 -39.14
N ASP A 756 -38.21 -11.75 -40.14
CA ASP A 756 -37.86 -12.96 -40.92
C ASP A 756 -37.67 -14.23 -40.05
N GLY A 757 -38.36 -14.31 -38.90
CA GLY A 757 -38.25 -15.42 -37.96
C GLY A 757 -37.15 -15.26 -36.93
N HIS A 758 -36.23 -14.29 -37.07
CA HIS A 758 -35.13 -14.02 -36.15
C HIS A 758 -35.49 -12.96 -35.11
N LEU A 759 -34.98 -13.12 -33.87
CA LEU A 759 -35.17 -12.12 -32.81
C LEU A 759 -34.47 -10.81 -33.17
N VAL A 760 -35.13 -9.69 -32.90
CA VAL A 760 -34.57 -8.34 -33.02
C VAL A 760 -33.93 -7.96 -31.72
N TRP A 761 -32.66 -7.56 -31.79
CA TRP A 761 -31.84 -7.07 -30.69
C TRP A 761 -31.77 -5.54 -30.74
N ASP A 762 -31.55 -4.90 -29.58
CA ASP A 762 -31.48 -3.44 -29.42
C ASP A 762 -30.23 -2.95 -28.71
N ASN A 763 -29.20 -3.79 -28.65
CA ASN A 763 -27.93 -3.56 -27.92
C ASN A 763 -26.73 -3.40 -28.85
N GLY A 764 -26.94 -3.18 -30.14
CA GLY A 764 -25.88 -3.03 -31.11
C GLY A 764 -25.08 -1.74 -30.94
N VAL A 765 -23.78 -1.82 -31.12
CA VAL A 765 -22.82 -0.70 -31.07
C VAL A 765 -21.87 -0.82 -32.27
N ILE A 766 -21.50 0.31 -32.86
CA ILE A 766 -20.44 0.37 -33.87
C ILE A 766 -19.22 1.01 -33.19
N GLN A 767 -18.14 0.25 -33.05
CA GLN A 767 -16.91 0.75 -32.45
C GLN A 767 -16.26 1.79 -33.39
N LYS A 768 -15.90 2.96 -32.84
CA LYS A 768 -15.30 4.05 -33.61
C LYS A 768 -13.91 3.66 -34.12
N GLY A 769 -13.68 3.80 -35.40
CA GLY A 769 -12.43 3.51 -36.09
C GLY A 769 -12.62 3.31 -37.59
N VAL A 770 -11.57 2.86 -38.25
CA VAL A 770 -11.56 2.51 -39.67
C VAL A 770 -11.26 1.03 -39.86
N LYS A 771 -11.84 0.42 -40.85
CA LYS A 771 -11.50 -0.96 -41.26
C LYS A 771 -10.08 -1.00 -41.86
N GLU A 772 -9.52 -2.16 -42.05
CA GLU A 772 -8.16 -2.32 -42.64
C GLU A 772 -8.05 -1.72 -44.05
N ASP A 773 -9.15 -1.59 -44.77
CA ASP A 773 -9.21 -0.94 -46.08
C ASP A 773 -9.32 0.60 -46.04
N GLY A 774 -9.31 1.17 -44.82
CA GLY A 774 -9.40 2.62 -44.54
C GLY A 774 -10.83 3.16 -44.58
N THR A 775 -11.87 2.35 -44.82
CA THR A 775 -13.25 2.77 -44.74
C THR A 775 -13.76 2.89 -43.30
N PRO A 776 -14.70 3.78 -42.99
CA PRO A 776 -15.28 3.83 -41.64
C PRO A 776 -15.89 2.49 -41.24
N ASN A 777 -15.70 2.11 -39.93
CA ASN A 777 -16.30 0.89 -39.39
C ASN A 777 -17.84 1.00 -39.39
N ASP A 778 -18.50 -0.03 -39.86
CA ASP A 778 -19.97 -0.20 -39.92
C ASP A 778 -20.43 -1.53 -39.29
N ILE A 779 -19.50 -2.31 -38.73
CA ILE A 779 -19.76 -3.63 -38.15
C ILE A 779 -20.41 -3.45 -36.80
N ILE A 780 -21.57 -4.06 -36.60
CA ILE A 780 -22.28 -4.07 -35.33
C ILE A 780 -21.67 -5.12 -34.40
N VAL A 781 -21.37 -4.70 -33.22
CA VAL A 781 -20.91 -5.52 -32.08
C VAL A 781 -21.73 -5.17 -30.84
N THR A 782 -21.54 -5.82 -29.72
CA THR A 782 -22.17 -5.45 -28.44
C THR A 782 -21.18 -4.73 -27.53
N GLN A 783 -21.69 -4.03 -26.51
CA GLN A 783 -20.84 -3.39 -25.51
C GLN A 783 -20.01 -4.43 -24.72
N PHE A 784 -20.57 -5.62 -24.51
CA PHE A 784 -19.84 -6.73 -23.90
C PHE A 784 -18.61 -7.12 -24.73
N GLU A 785 -18.80 -7.37 -26.04
CA GLU A 785 -17.71 -7.74 -26.95
C GLU A 785 -16.60 -6.68 -26.95
N ILE A 786 -16.98 -5.40 -26.96
CA ILE A 786 -16.02 -4.28 -26.86
C ILE A 786 -15.22 -4.37 -25.55
N ASN A 787 -15.91 -4.48 -24.42
CA ASN A 787 -15.26 -4.45 -23.12
C ASN A 787 -14.43 -5.71 -22.88
N ASP A 788 -14.94 -6.90 -23.22
CA ASP A 788 -14.23 -8.17 -23.09
C ASP A 788 -12.97 -8.20 -23.97
N SER A 789 -13.07 -7.72 -25.22
CA SER A 789 -11.90 -7.67 -26.13
C SER A 789 -10.84 -6.68 -25.68
N GLN A 790 -11.25 -5.55 -25.07
CA GLN A 790 -10.32 -4.49 -24.69
C GLN A 790 -9.74 -4.69 -23.29
N TYR A 791 -10.54 -5.18 -22.36
CA TYR A 791 -10.20 -5.23 -20.94
C TYR A 791 -10.21 -6.64 -20.35
N GLY A 792 -10.61 -7.65 -21.13
CA GLY A 792 -10.66 -9.04 -20.69
C GLY A 792 -9.32 -9.58 -20.23
N TRP A 793 -9.36 -10.72 -19.56
CA TRP A 793 -8.17 -11.35 -19.01
C TRP A 793 -7.46 -12.21 -20.05
N GLY A 794 -6.13 -12.05 -20.15
CA GLY A 794 -5.28 -12.92 -20.93
C GLY A 794 -4.52 -12.23 -22.07
N THR A 795 -3.86 -13.03 -22.89
CA THR A 795 -3.04 -12.57 -24.03
C THR A 795 -3.78 -12.69 -25.37
N GLY A 796 -5.11 -12.56 -25.35
CA GLY A 796 -5.95 -12.64 -26.54
C GLY A 796 -5.51 -11.71 -27.67
N ALA A 797 -5.98 -11.98 -28.89
CA ALA A 797 -5.53 -11.26 -30.09
C ALA A 797 -5.82 -9.73 -30.02
N ASN A 798 -6.87 -9.33 -29.32
CA ASN A 798 -7.37 -7.95 -29.32
C ASN A 798 -7.17 -7.20 -28.00
N GLN A 799 -6.29 -7.68 -27.10
CA GLN A 799 -6.09 -7.03 -25.82
C GLN A 799 -4.89 -6.10 -25.80
N SER A 800 -5.10 -4.88 -25.29
CA SER A 800 -4.07 -3.90 -24.99
C SER A 800 -4.15 -3.48 -23.54
N TYR A 801 -3.06 -3.62 -22.80
CA TYR A 801 -3.00 -3.20 -21.40
C TYR A 801 -2.56 -1.74 -21.24
N ALA A 802 -2.32 -1.03 -22.34
CA ALA A 802 -1.93 0.37 -22.31
C ALA A 802 -2.95 1.27 -21.58
N ASP A 803 -4.26 1.00 -21.75
CA ASP A 803 -5.32 1.77 -21.10
C ASP A 803 -5.41 1.55 -19.59
N ALA A 804 -4.88 0.42 -19.09
CA ALA A 804 -4.80 0.11 -17.66
C ALA A 804 -3.59 0.79 -16.99
N ILE A 805 -2.62 1.30 -17.76
CA ILE A 805 -1.54 2.13 -17.26
C ILE A 805 -2.05 3.57 -17.13
N GLN A 806 -2.39 3.97 -15.92
CA GLN A 806 -3.08 5.24 -15.65
C GLN A 806 -2.20 6.22 -14.91
N LYS A 807 -2.34 7.51 -15.23
CA LYS A 807 -1.68 8.59 -14.50
C LYS A 807 -2.14 8.62 -13.05
N ASN A 808 -1.20 8.80 -12.13
CA ASN A 808 -1.48 8.90 -10.69
C ASN A 808 -1.05 10.26 -10.14
N SER A 809 -1.60 11.32 -10.71
CA SER A 809 -1.41 12.69 -10.21
C SER A 809 -2.57 13.08 -9.30
N TYR A 810 -2.25 13.76 -8.20
CA TYR A 810 -3.30 14.21 -7.27
C TYR A 810 -2.89 15.43 -6.45
N VAL A 811 -3.90 16.10 -5.89
CA VAL A 811 -3.81 17.06 -4.80
C VAL A 811 -4.82 16.62 -3.73
N LYS A 812 -4.32 16.22 -2.55
CA LYS A 812 -5.12 15.62 -1.46
C LYS A 812 -5.07 16.49 -0.22
N CYS A 813 -6.23 16.71 0.39
CA CYS A 813 -6.31 17.27 1.74
C CYS A 813 -5.92 16.15 2.74
N ARG A 814 -4.87 16.39 3.52
CA ARG A 814 -4.39 15.41 4.51
C ARG A 814 -5.05 15.57 5.85
N GLU A 815 -5.15 16.79 6.33
CA GLU A 815 -5.77 17.05 7.60
C GLU A 815 -6.36 18.46 7.61
N ILE A 816 -7.51 18.61 8.26
CA ILE A 816 -8.10 19.85 8.71
C ILE A 816 -8.30 19.71 10.20
N SER A 817 -7.78 20.63 11.00
CA SER A 817 -7.90 20.61 12.45
C SER A 817 -8.31 21.99 12.95
N LEU A 818 -9.36 22.04 13.76
CA LEU A 818 -9.80 23.25 14.44
C LEU A 818 -9.67 23.03 15.94
N ALA A 819 -8.85 23.83 16.60
CA ALA A 819 -8.58 23.75 18.02
C ALA A 819 -9.01 25.03 18.74
N TYR A 820 -9.50 24.86 19.96
CA TYR A 820 -9.83 25.97 20.89
C TYR A 820 -9.13 25.74 22.22
N THR A 821 -8.31 26.69 22.64
CA THR A 821 -7.65 26.68 23.94
C THR A 821 -8.48 27.53 24.92
N LEU A 822 -8.93 26.91 26.01
CA LEU A 822 -9.76 27.60 27.00
C LEU A 822 -8.96 28.74 27.70
N PRO A 823 -9.62 29.85 27.96
CA PRO A 823 -9.00 30.94 28.74
C PRO A 823 -8.56 30.46 30.13
N THR A 824 -7.44 31.02 30.62
CA THR A 824 -6.87 30.66 31.93
C THR A 824 -7.83 30.92 33.11
N SER A 825 -8.76 31.84 32.95
CA SER A 825 -9.83 32.09 33.94
C SER A 825 -10.80 30.91 34.12
N LEU A 826 -10.97 30.10 33.05
CA LEU A 826 -11.77 28.89 33.11
C LEU A 826 -10.91 27.68 33.52
N THR A 827 -9.70 27.53 32.99
CA THR A 827 -8.86 26.36 33.24
C THR A 827 -8.45 26.24 34.71
N LYS A 828 -8.24 27.37 35.38
CA LYS A 828 -7.97 27.43 36.83
C LYS A 828 -9.06 26.74 37.67
N LYS A 829 -10.32 26.73 37.20
CA LYS A 829 -11.43 26.06 37.92
C LYS A 829 -11.29 24.52 37.90
N PHE A 830 -10.52 23.98 36.95
CA PHE A 830 -10.23 22.56 36.82
C PHE A 830 -8.81 22.21 37.28
N ALA A 831 -8.12 23.10 37.97
CA ALA A 831 -6.72 22.94 38.35
C ALA A 831 -5.77 22.75 37.17
N CYS A 832 -6.16 23.17 35.97
CA CYS A 832 -5.36 23.05 34.76
C CYS A 832 -4.62 24.35 34.44
N THR A 833 -3.38 24.23 34.00
CA THR A 833 -2.61 25.35 33.42
C THR A 833 -2.98 25.60 31.97
N ASN A 834 -3.35 24.56 31.26
CA ASN A 834 -3.79 24.61 29.85
C ASN A 834 -4.84 23.54 29.59
N LEU A 835 -5.88 23.86 28.80
CA LEU A 835 -6.88 22.93 28.32
C LEU A 835 -7.25 23.29 26.87
N THR A 836 -6.98 22.36 25.94
CA THR A 836 -7.28 22.54 24.52
C THR A 836 -8.19 21.41 24.05
N ILE A 837 -9.24 21.76 23.32
CA ILE A 837 -10.15 20.83 22.65
C ILE A 837 -9.99 21.05 21.15
N SER A 838 -9.88 19.98 20.36
CA SER A 838 -9.82 20.08 18.91
C SER A 838 -10.70 19.03 18.23
N ALA A 839 -11.24 19.41 17.07
CA ALA A 839 -11.86 18.49 16.12
C ALA A 839 -11.00 18.43 14.87
N PHE A 840 -10.90 17.26 14.26
CA PHE A 840 -10.10 17.08 13.07
C PHE A 840 -10.73 16.09 12.08
N ALA A 841 -10.36 16.27 10.81
CA ALA A 841 -10.68 15.36 9.74
C ALA A 841 -9.38 15.01 8.98
N ARG A 842 -9.13 13.72 8.72
CA ARG A 842 -7.98 13.24 7.94
C ARG A 842 -8.45 12.59 6.66
N ASN A 843 -7.70 12.83 5.58
CA ASN A 843 -8.02 12.38 4.22
C ASN A 843 -9.46 12.70 3.78
N PRO A 844 -10.02 13.92 4.09
CA PRO A 844 -11.43 14.20 3.87
C PRO A 844 -11.80 14.23 2.39
N PHE A 845 -10.93 14.72 1.51
CA PHE A 845 -11.20 14.82 0.07
C PHE A 845 -9.94 15.02 -0.77
N TYR A 846 -10.08 14.79 -2.08
CA TYR A 846 -9.15 15.22 -3.12
C TYR A 846 -9.63 16.53 -3.73
N ILE A 847 -8.71 17.49 -3.94
CA ILE A 847 -8.95 18.66 -4.79
C ILE A 847 -8.88 18.22 -6.25
N TYR A 848 -7.92 17.35 -6.57
CA TYR A 848 -7.72 16.78 -7.89
C TYR A 848 -7.20 15.34 -7.77
N ARG A 849 -7.66 14.47 -8.67
CA ARG A 849 -7.18 13.10 -8.80
C ARG A 849 -7.34 12.63 -10.24
N SER A 850 -6.27 12.10 -10.85
CA SER A 850 -6.29 11.52 -12.19
C SER A 850 -6.59 10.02 -12.19
N LEU A 851 -6.20 9.29 -11.13
CA LEU A 851 -6.45 7.86 -11.03
C LEU A 851 -7.94 7.57 -10.92
N LYS A 852 -8.42 6.62 -11.71
CA LYS A 852 -9.82 6.22 -11.71
C LYS A 852 -10.12 5.25 -10.55
N LEU A 853 -11.32 5.39 -9.99
CA LEU A 853 -12.00 4.53 -9.01
C LEU A 853 -11.37 4.48 -7.62
N PHE A 854 -10.05 4.30 -7.50
CA PHE A 854 -9.40 4.02 -6.23
C PHE A 854 -8.67 5.25 -5.67
N ASP A 855 -8.34 5.19 -4.40
CA ASP A 855 -7.41 6.13 -3.77
C ASP A 855 -6.04 6.07 -4.49
N SER A 856 -5.47 7.22 -4.80
CA SER A 856 -4.15 7.33 -5.46
C SER A 856 -3.00 6.68 -4.66
N GLU A 857 -3.23 6.34 -3.41
CA GLU A 857 -2.27 5.70 -2.51
C GLU A 857 -2.56 4.21 -2.27
N THR A 858 -3.64 3.69 -2.86
CA THR A 858 -3.92 2.24 -2.83
C THR A 858 -2.89 1.52 -3.67
N SER A 859 -2.08 0.68 -3.04
CA SER A 859 -1.01 -0.08 -3.69
C SER A 859 -1.05 -1.54 -3.26
N ASP A 860 -0.38 -2.41 -4.01
CA ASP A 860 -0.30 -3.84 -3.68
C ASP A 860 0.79 -4.18 -2.64
N GLY A 861 1.62 -3.22 -2.27
CA GLY A 861 2.67 -3.40 -1.26
C GLY A 861 3.51 -2.15 -1.01
N THR A 862 4.59 -2.31 -0.28
CA THR A 862 5.45 -1.20 0.18
C THR A 862 6.66 -0.93 -0.70
N SER A 863 7.13 -1.92 -1.50
CA SER A 863 8.23 -1.67 -2.44
C SER A 863 7.77 -0.79 -3.60
N TRP A 864 8.69 -0.07 -4.24
CA TRP A 864 8.36 0.83 -5.35
C TRP A 864 7.68 0.11 -6.53
N ILE A 865 8.03 -1.16 -6.78
CA ILE A 865 7.41 -2.02 -7.81
C ILE A 865 5.93 -2.25 -7.48
N TYR A 866 5.62 -2.59 -6.23
CA TYR A 866 4.23 -2.79 -5.80
C TYR A 866 3.46 -1.47 -5.63
N GLN A 867 4.14 -0.35 -5.36
CA GLN A 867 3.52 0.98 -5.37
C GLN A 867 3.15 1.44 -6.79
N ALA A 868 3.76 0.88 -7.82
CA ALA A 868 3.40 1.10 -9.21
C ALA A 868 2.13 0.33 -9.65
N GLN A 869 1.49 -0.41 -8.75
CA GLN A 869 0.29 -1.20 -9.01
C GLN A 869 -0.82 -0.78 -8.07
N VAL A 870 -2.01 -0.57 -8.63
CA VAL A 870 -3.22 -0.42 -7.81
C VAL A 870 -3.58 -1.80 -7.29
N GLY A 871 -3.57 -1.95 -5.99
CA GLY A 871 -3.80 -3.25 -5.36
C GLY A 871 -4.78 -3.18 -4.21
N GLY A 872 -5.04 -4.32 -3.62
CA GLY A 872 -6.01 -4.49 -2.57
C GLY A 872 -5.39 -4.84 -1.21
N SER A 873 -4.32 -4.16 -0.76
CA SER A 873 -3.77 -4.44 0.56
C SER A 873 -4.77 -4.12 1.67
N THR A 874 -5.29 -2.89 1.70
CA THR A 874 -6.34 -2.45 2.64
C THR A 874 -7.19 -1.34 2.00
N ALA A 875 -8.42 -1.18 2.46
CA ALA A 875 -9.26 -0.06 2.03
C ALA A 875 -8.78 1.26 2.64
N SER A 876 -8.84 2.33 1.87
CA SER A 876 -8.57 3.68 2.35
C SER A 876 -9.67 4.17 3.29
N ALA A 877 -9.28 5.02 4.24
CA ALA A 877 -10.20 5.58 5.23
C ALA A 877 -10.25 7.11 5.19
N ARG A 878 -11.42 7.66 5.49
CA ARG A 878 -11.60 9.01 6.03
C ARG A 878 -11.74 8.91 7.52
N THR A 879 -10.99 9.73 8.25
CA THR A 879 -11.00 9.74 9.70
C THR A 879 -11.55 11.06 10.21
N PHE A 880 -12.51 11.00 11.13
CA PHE A 880 -13.04 12.15 11.85
C PHE A 880 -12.83 11.95 13.35
N GLY A 881 -12.37 12.95 14.06
CA GLY A 881 -12.08 12.77 15.47
C GLY A 881 -12.09 14.05 16.28
N VAL A 882 -12.02 13.83 17.59
CA VAL A 882 -11.89 14.88 18.59
C VAL A 882 -10.72 14.56 19.51
N SER A 883 -10.02 15.58 19.97
CA SER A 883 -8.97 15.42 20.97
C SER A 883 -9.08 16.46 22.08
N LEU A 884 -8.62 16.04 23.24
CA LEU A 884 -8.50 16.87 24.45
C LEU A 884 -7.08 16.79 24.94
N ARG A 885 -6.50 17.95 25.29
CA ARG A 885 -5.18 18.04 25.92
C ARG A 885 -5.28 18.94 27.16
N ALA A 886 -4.82 18.43 28.28
CA ALA A 886 -4.79 19.14 29.56
C ALA A 886 -3.39 19.06 30.16
N SER A 887 -2.91 20.17 30.72
CA SER A 887 -1.67 20.24 31.51
C SER A 887 -2.00 20.77 32.89
N PHE A 888 -1.43 20.16 33.93
CA PHE A 888 -1.64 20.47 35.35
C PHE A 888 -0.35 20.90 36.00
#